data_fcf57a6d58c41e72053627380f4f9316
#
_entry.id   fcf57a6d58c41e72053627380f4f9316
#
_cell.length_a   1.000
_cell.length_b   1.000
_cell.length_c   1.000
_cell.angle_alpha   90.00
_cell.angle_beta   90.00
_cell.angle_gamma   90.00
#
_symmetry.space_group_name_H-M   'P 1'
#
loop_
_entity.id
_entity.type
_entity.pdbx_description
1 polymer ?
#
loop_
_entity_poly.entity_id
_entity_poly.type
_entity_poly.pdbx_seq_one_letter_code
_entity_poly.pdbx_strand_id
1 'polypeptide(L)'
;MNEELPKTITSRQLVRMLKDASGESKGTKFCFLIGAGASMSSGIPSGADLARKWIREIEEDCGKDNFAKWKNKVGISEDNVGEFYPQIYEKRFGHIPESGYDCIRHYMEGKEPSLGYLILANIMVREKHNVVITTNFDNLLEDAIRTYTKEKPFIAGHEALAGYVPKRSDRPIILKVHRDLFFHPFSDREHTGTIQKAWEDILDRFLSDYFLIVLGYGGNDGSLMDYFASLNNRKQIYWCVYNPGEEPSNQDSENDLSWRKHLWGKLSSKAQNILSPNDFLIAINGFDIFMYDCYAALGYKFLDGIEEIKRPNPMHELLEATYRRLENINAQRKEISEIKRSLSQETSASYHNVLSGALSYLFDANQETDIDKKDKIYREGIAKYPQDANLLGDYALFLKNIRHDYDQAKSYYKRALEADPKDATALGNYAVFLQDIRHAYDQAEVYYKRALEADPNHANTLGNYAIFLNDIRHNYDQAEVYYKRALEADPNHANTLGNYAIFLQDIRHDYDQAEMYYMQALDADPKNANTIGNYAVFLKDIRHDYDQAESYYKQALAADPNHANTLGNYALFLQDIRHDYDQAEAYYKQALEADPKNANALGNYALFLKNIRHDYDQAEGYYKRALEADPNHANILGNYALFLQDIRHDYDQAERYYKKALEADPNHANALGNYAVFLKDIRHDYDQAEAYYKRALEADPKDANKLGNYAIFLEDIRHDYDQAETYYKKALEADPKNANALGNYAVFLKNIRRDYDQAEAYYKRALEADSKNAITLGNYAHFLITCRGDLKRADSLIQQAFETADNNEGMKPLQAELWFYRYAHYYEEWGAEAEKELAALLNAGAKSIGWNLAPDIELARKNRHPHIEQVEAFAKALTEEA
;
A
#
# COMPACT_ATOMS: atom_id res chain seq x y z
N MET A 1 -4.57 -43.79 46.99
CA MET A 1 -5.22 -42.48 47.20
C MET A 1 -6.31 -42.36 46.17
N ASN A 2 -7.60 -42.24 46.56
CA ASN A 2 -8.68 -41.90 45.64
C ASN A 2 -8.44 -40.44 45.25
N GLU A 3 -7.84 -40.23 44.09
CA GLU A 3 -7.78 -38.89 43.50
C GLU A 3 -9.21 -38.50 43.15
N GLU A 4 -9.79 -37.56 43.91
CA GLU A 4 -11.09 -37.01 43.60
C GLU A 4 -10.98 -36.19 42.32
N LEU A 5 -11.38 -36.79 41.20
CA LEU A 5 -11.41 -36.12 39.92
C LEU A 5 -12.39 -34.92 39.90
N PRO A 6 -12.19 -33.89 39.07
CA PRO A 6 -13.17 -32.82 38.83
C PRO A 6 -14.55 -33.40 38.51
N LYS A 7 -15.61 -32.68 38.86
CA LYS A 7 -16.99 -33.03 38.52
C LYS A 7 -17.24 -32.89 37.04
N THR A 8 -18.24 -33.57 36.52
CA THR A 8 -18.73 -33.36 35.16
C THR A 8 -20.09 -32.69 35.18
N ILE A 9 -20.31 -31.76 34.28
CA ILE A 9 -21.64 -31.22 33.96
C ILE A 9 -21.84 -31.28 32.46
N THR A 10 -23.09 -31.24 32.02
CA THR A 10 -23.38 -31.17 30.58
C THR A 10 -23.16 -29.81 30.02
N SER A 11 -22.92 -29.71 28.70
CA SER A 11 -22.82 -28.43 27.99
C SER A 11 -24.09 -27.57 28.21
N ARG A 12 -25.27 -28.20 28.27
CA ARG A 12 -26.55 -27.54 28.56
C ARG A 12 -26.60 -26.93 29.96
N GLN A 13 -26.05 -27.59 30.95
CA GLN A 13 -25.98 -27.06 32.33
C GLN A 13 -25.08 -25.82 32.38
N LEU A 14 -23.91 -25.86 31.75
CA LEU A 14 -23.01 -24.68 31.65
C LEU A 14 -23.67 -23.52 30.92
N VAL A 15 -24.34 -23.78 29.79
CA VAL A 15 -25.06 -22.75 29.02
C VAL A 15 -26.19 -22.14 29.88
N ARG A 16 -26.92 -22.95 30.68
CA ARG A 16 -27.95 -22.41 31.60
C ARG A 16 -27.32 -21.51 32.66
N MET A 17 -26.16 -21.92 33.23
CA MET A 17 -25.44 -21.11 34.23
C MET A 17 -25.01 -19.76 33.62
N LEU A 18 -24.54 -19.76 32.39
CA LEU A 18 -24.17 -18.55 31.66
C LEU A 18 -25.40 -17.62 31.47
N LYS A 19 -26.52 -18.17 31.01
CA LYS A 19 -27.79 -17.46 30.89
C LYS A 19 -28.26 -16.87 32.23
N ASP A 20 -28.22 -17.66 33.28
CA ASP A 20 -28.67 -17.22 34.62
C ASP A 20 -27.76 -16.14 35.21
N ALA A 21 -26.49 -16.08 34.79
CA ALA A 21 -25.51 -15.07 35.19
C ALA A 21 -25.64 -13.76 34.37
N SER A 22 -26.23 -13.82 33.19
CA SER A 22 -26.39 -12.68 32.27
C SER A 22 -27.48 -11.66 32.68
N GLY A 23 -28.28 -11.94 33.71
CA GLY A 23 -29.33 -11.02 34.22
C GLY A 23 -28.78 -9.92 35.12
N GLU A 24 -29.46 -8.76 35.14
CA GLU A 24 -28.99 -7.50 35.77
C GLU A 24 -28.72 -7.59 37.30
N SER A 25 -29.22 -8.62 37.98
CA SER A 25 -29.22 -8.69 39.44
C SER A 25 -28.23 -9.64 40.09
N LYS A 26 -27.46 -10.44 39.35
CA LYS A 26 -26.52 -11.44 39.91
C LYS A 26 -25.08 -11.07 39.63
N GLY A 27 -24.26 -10.94 40.68
CA GLY A 27 -22.84 -10.57 40.62
C GLY A 27 -21.90 -11.66 40.05
N THR A 28 -22.43 -12.75 39.45
CA THR A 28 -21.64 -13.82 38.84
C THR A 28 -21.13 -13.41 37.48
N LYS A 29 -19.82 -13.52 37.27
CA LYS A 29 -19.17 -13.18 35.98
C LYS A 29 -18.35 -14.35 35.50
N PHE A 30 -18.34 -14.56 34.16
CA PHE A 30 -17.48 -15.51 33.50
C PHE A 30 -16.46 -14.77 32.65
N CYS A 31 -15.23 -15.28 32.61
CA CYS A 31 -14.26 -14.96 31.59
C CYS A 31 -13.90 -16.21 30.79
N PHE A 32 -13.34 -16.02 29.61
CA PHE A 32 -13.04 -17.13 28.71
C PHE A 32 -11.52 -17.24 28.51
N LEU A 33 -11.01 -18.48 28.52
CA LEU A 33 -9.69 -18.79 28.02
C LEU A 33 -9.84 -19.48 26.66
N ILE A 34 -9.35 -18.82 25.60
CA ILE A 34 -9.47 -19.33 24.26
C ILE A 34 -8.10 -19.80 23.77
N GLY A 35 -8.04 -21.02 23.27
CA GLY A 35 -6.84 -21.59 22.67
C GLY A 35 -7.02 -21.91 21.19
N ALA A 36 -5.95 -22.38 20.54
CA ALA A 36 -5.89 -22.62 19.10
C ALA A 36 -6.96 -23.55 18.54
N GLY A 37 -7.52 -24.43 19.35
CA GLY A 37 -8.65 -25.28 18.96
C GLY A 37 -9.92 -24.52 18.60
N ALA A 38 -10.14 -23.31 19.14
CA ALA A 38 -11.25 -22.46 18.78
C ALA A 38 -11.07 -21.86 17.38
N SER A 39 -9.82 -21.60 16.95
CA SER A 39 -9.51 -21.00 15.65
C SER A 39 -9.52 -22.01 14.49
N MET A 40 -9.59 -23.31 14.80
CA MET A 40 -9.64 -24.37 13.77
C MET A 40 -10.87 -24.21 12.85
N SER A 41 -11.99 -23.78 13.37
CA SER A 41 -13.20 -23.51 12.58
C SER A 41 -13.01 -22.35 11.59
N SER A 42 -12.10 -21.44 11.84
CA SER A 42 -11.69 -20.36 10.93
C SER A 42 -10.60 -20.80 9.94
N GLY A 43 -10.19 -22.06 9.96
CA GLY A 43 -9.17 -22.62 9.06
C GLY A 43 -7.74 -22.34 9.49
N ILE A 44 -7.50 -22.00 10.75
CA ILE A 44 -6.17 -21.90 11.35
C ILE A 44 -5.84 -23.25 11.99
N PRO A 45 -4.71 -23.89 11.64
CA PRO A 45 -4.32 -25.18 12.24
C PRO A 45 -3.98 -25.01 13.72
N SER A 46 -4.23 -26.06 14.51
CA SER A 46 -3.79 -26.07 15.90
C SER A 46 -2.26 -26.13 16.02
N GLY A 47 -1.72 -25.74 17.17
CA GLY A 47 -0.29 -25.88 17.44
C GLY A 47 0.21 -27.34 17.30
N ALA A 48 -0.61 -28.33 17.66
CA ALA A 48 -0.29 -29.72 17.44
C ALA A 48 -0.26 -30.12 15.95
N ASP A 49 -1.13 -29.56 15.12
CA ASP A 49 -1.12 -29.81 13.67
C ASP A 49 0.10 -29.18 13.01
N LEU A 50 0.46 -27.97 13.39
CA LEU A 50 1.69 -27.32 12.95
C LEU A 50 2.92 -28.12 13.38
N ALA A 51 2.98 -28.54 14.62
CA ALA A 51 4.07 -29.35 15.14
C ALA A 51 4.22 -30.69 14.38
N ARG A 52 3.11 -31.38 14.06
CA ARG A 52 3.13 -32.60 13.21
C ARG A 52 3.66 -32.33 11.81
N LYS A 53 3.33 -31.19 11.23
CA LYS A 53 3.84 -30.80 9.91
C LYS A 53 5.34 -30.53 9.97
N TRP A 54 5.80 -29.74 10.94
CA TRP A 54 7.22 -29.40 11.07
C TRP A 54 8.09 -30.60 11.44
N ILE A 55 7.56 -31.58 12.19
CA ILE A 55 8.27 -32.85 12.45
C ILE A 55 8.63 -33.55 11.14
N ARG A 56 7.74 -33.59 10.16
CA ARG A 56 8.02 -34.21 8.84
C ARG A 56 9.08 -33.43 8.08
N GLU A 57 8.98 -32.10 8.09
CA GLU A 57 9.97 -31.22 7.46
C GLU A 57 11.35 -31.37 8.13
N ILE A 58 11.43 -31.47 9.47
CA ILE A 58 12.68 -31.71 10.20
C ILE A 58 13.27 -33.09 9.87
N GLU A 59 12.45 -34.12 9.70
CA GLU A 59 12.90 -35.45 9.29
C GLU A 59 13.49 -35.44 7.88
N GLU A 60 12.86 -34.72 6.95
CA GLU A 60 13.34 -34.51 5.57
C GLU A 60 14.67 -33.76 5.55
N ASP A 61 14.81 -32.70 6.34
CA ASP A 61 15.99 -31.84 6.37
C ASP A 61 17.21 -32.53 7.00
N CYS A 62 17.05 -33.26 8.12
CA CYS A 62 18.20 -33.82 8.84
C CYS A 62 18.44 -35.33 8.61
N GLY A 63 17.54 -36.01 7.90
CA GLY A 63 17.59 -37.43 7.64
C GLY A 63 17.17 -38.32 8.82
N LYS A 64 16.67 -39.53 8.53
CA LYS A 64 16.01 -40.44 9.48
C LYS A 64 16.81 -40.76 10.75
N ASP A 65 18.11 -40.98 10.62
CA ASP A 65 18.94 -41.39 11.78
C ASP A 65 19.17 -40.23 12.75
N ASN A 66 19.40 -39.03 12.25
CA ASN A 66 19.61 -37.87 13.11
C ASN A 66 18.30 -37.41 13.72
N PHE A 67 17.21 -37.50 12.97
CA PHE A 67 15.87 -37.24 13.44
C PHE A 67 15.47 -38.15 14.57
N ALA A 68 15.65 -39.48 14.44
CA ALA A 68 15.33 -40.45 15.48
C ALA A 68 16.11 -40.20 16.78
N LYS A 69 17.41 -39.87 16.66
CA LYS A 69 18.24 -39.48 17.83
C LYS A 69 17.72 -38.25 18.52
N TRP A 70 17.36 -37.21 17.78
CA TRP A 70 16.81 -35.98 18.35
C TRP A 70 15.44 -36.22 19.00
N LYS A 71 14.52 -36.90 18.28
CA LYS A 71 13.17 -37.22 18.73
C LYS A 71 13.19 -37.99 20.06
N ASN A 72 14.05 -39.01 20.14
CA ASN A 72 14.21 -39.81 21.36
C ASN A 72 14.83 -39.00 22.51
N LYS A 73 15.79 -38.13 22.19
CA LYS A 73 16.43 -37.26 23.23
C LYS A 73 15.42 -36.27 23.83
N VAL A 74 14.49 -35.77 23.04
CA VAL A 74 13.46 -34.82 23.48
C VAL A 74 12.28 -35.54 24.13
N GLY A 75 12.01 -36.79 23.78
CA GLY A 75 10.90 -37.60 24.32
C GLY A 75 9.60 -37.44 23.53
N ILE A 76 9.67 -37.06 22.24
CA ILE A 76 8.50 -36.86 21.40
C ILE A 76 7.95 -38.18 20.88
N SER A 77 6.64 -38.40 21.10
CA SER A 77 5.84 -39.50 20.51
C SER A 77 4.74 -38.91 19.60
N GLU A 78 4.00 -39.80 18.93
CA GLU A 78 2.87 -39.35 18.10
C GLU A 78 1.73 -38.75 18.94
N ASP A 79 1.58 -39.22 20.14
CA ASP A 79 0.48 -38.86 21.06
C ASP A 79 0.75 -37.55 21.80
N ASN A 80 2.03 -37.14 21.97
CA ASN A 80 2.41 -36.00 22.77
C ASN A 80 3.00 -34.82 21.98
N VAL A 81 2.89 -34.84 20.66
CA VAL A 81 3.50 -33.82 19.76
C VAL A 81 3.15 -32.39 20.18
N GLY A 82 1.90 -32.13 20.57
CA GLY A 82 1.44 -30.80 20.98
C GLY A 82 2.14 -30.26 22.23
N GLU A 83 2.58 -31.14 23.15
CA GLU A 83 3.31 -30.76 24.36
C GLU A 83 4.72 -30.23 24.05
N PHE A 84 5.28 -30.66 22.91
CA PHE A 84 6.62 -30.31 22.48
C PHE A 84 6.65 -29.26 21.37
N TYR A 85 5.53 -28.56 21.11
CA TYR A 85 5.45 -27.51 20.08
C TYR A 85 6.62 -26.50 20.14
N PRO A 86 7.00 -25.93 21.31
CA PRO A 86 8.10 -24.97 21.37
C PRO A 86 9.45 -25.58 20.97
N GLN A 87 9.75 -26.82 21.36
CA GLN A 87 11.00 -27.49 21.00
C GLN A 87 11.05 -27.87 19.54
N ILE A 88 9.90 -28.17 18.93
CA ILE A 88 9.75 -28.48 17.50
C ILE A 88 9.92 -27.20 16.71
N TYR A 89 9.29 -26.10 17.14
CA TYR A 89 9.45 -24.78 16.55
C TYR A 89 10.92 -24.33 16.57
N GLU A 90 11.57 -24.39 17.73
CA GLU A 90 12.98 -24.04 17.90
C GLU A 90 13.90 -24.90 17.00
N LYS A 91 13.63 -26.22 16.90
CA LYS A 91 14.40 -27.10 16.03
C LYS A 91 14.25 -26.77 14.55
N ARG A 92 13.04 -26.33 14.14
CA ARG A 92 12.74 -26.00 12.73
C ARG A 92 13.21 -24.61 12.33
N PHE A 93 13.07 -23.60 13.20
CA PHE A 93 13.26 -22.20 12.90
C PHE A 93 14.33 -21.50 13.75
N GLY A 94 14.90 -22.14 14.75
CA GLY A 94 15.83 -21.52 15.69
C GLY A 94 17.09 -20.90 15.07
N HIS A 95 17.41 -21.26 13.83
CA HIS A 95 18.49 -20.65 13.05
C HIS A 95 18.08 -19.39 12.28
N ILE A 96 16.77 -19.23 12.02
CA ILE A 96 16.19 -18.08 11.29
C ILE A 96 14.81 -17.80 11.91
N PRO A 97 14.75 -17.08 13.06
CA PRO A 97 13.49 -16.81 13.78
C PRO A 97 12.43 -16.09 12.92
N GLU A 98 12.83 -15.20 12.02
CA GLU A 98 11.95 -14.48 11.11
C GLU A 98 11.18 -15.44 10.19
N SER A 99 11.81 -16.51 9.73
CA SER A 99 11.15 -17.53 8.91
C SER A 99 10.06 -18.28 9.67
N GLY A 100 10.25 -18.45 10.98
CA GLY A 100 9.22 -19.06 11.86
C GLY A 100 8.03 -18.10 12.04
N TYR A 101 8.29 -16.83 12.23
CA TYR A 101 7.26 -15.79 12.30
C TYR A 101 6.44 -15.72 11.00
N ASP A 102 7.11 -15.67 9.85
CA ASP A 102 6.43 -15.62 8.55
C ASP A 102 5.59 -16.89 8.29
N CYS A 103 6.08 -18.04 8.73
CA CYS A 103 5.33 -19.29 8.64
C CYS A 103 4.02 -19.22 9.46
N ILE A 104 4.06 -18.73 10.69
CA ILE A 104 2.89 -18.56 11.54
C ILE A 104 1.93 -17.54 10.93
N ARG A 105 2.44 -16.39 10.48
CA ARG A 105 1.67 -15.32 9.83
C ARG A 105 0.92 -15.83 8.62
N HIS A 106 1.58 -16.60 7.75
CA HIS A 106 0.96 -17.17 6.55
C HIS A 106 -0.29 -18.03 6.84
N TYR A 107 -0.32 -18.76 7.96
CA TYR A 107 -1.50 -19.54 8.34
C TYR A 107 -2.65 -18.68 8.86
N MET A 108 -2.39 -17.47 9.30
CA MET A 108 -3.39 -16.56 9.88
C MET A 108 -3.92 -15.54 8.88
N GLU A 109 -3.14 -15.23 7.84
CA GLU A 109 -3.53 -14.27 6.81
C GLU A 109 -4.81 -14.68 6.06
N GLY A 110 -5.72 -13.72 5.88
CA GLY A 110 -6.96 -13.89 5.14
C GLY A 110 -7.96 -14.84 5.79
N LYS A 111 -7.84 -15.07 7.10
CA LYS A 111 -8.79 -15.91 7.85
C LYS A 111 -9.90 -15.06 8.45
N GLU A 112 -11.12 -15.54 8.32
CA GLU A 112 -12.31 -14.88 8.83
C GLU A 112 -12.76 -15.52 10.15
N PRO A 113 -13.35 -14.73 11.08
CA PRO A 113 -13.91 -15.25 12.31
C PRO A 113 -15.00 -16.30 12.05
N SER A 114 -14.96 -17.41 12.78
CA SER A 114 -16.03 -18.41 12.74
C SER A 114 -17.30 -17.90 13.44
N LEU A 115 -18.41 -18.65 13.28
CA LEU A 115 -19.66 -18.36 13.97
C LEU A 115 -19.49 -18.29 15.50
N GLY A 116 -18.62 -19.13 16.05
CA GLY A 116 -18.34 -19.13 17.49
C GLY A 116 -17.72 -17.81 17.95
N TYR A 117 -16.80 -17.24 17.19
CA TYR A 117 -16.20 -15.94 17.50
C TYR A 117 -17.21 -14.80 17.40
N LEU A 118 -18.12 -14.85 16.43
CA LEU A 118 -19.22 -13.89 16.31
C LEU A 118 -20.11 -13.89 17.54
N ILE A 119 -20.51 -15.09 17.98
CA ILE A 119 -21.39 -15.23 19.16
C ILE A 119 -20.64 -14.80 20.43
N LEU A 120 -19.38 -15.19 20.59
CA LEU A 120 -18.54 -14.78 21.72
C LEU A 120 -18.40 -13.25 21.77
N ALA A 121 -18.18 -12.59 20.63
CA ALA A 121 -18.14 -11.14 20.52
C ALA A 121 -19.44 -10.49 21.03
N ASN A 122 -20.60 -11.03 20.65
CA ASN A 122 -21.89 -10.55 21.13
C ASN A 122 -22.09 -10.79 22.64
N ILE A 123 -21.65 -11.95 23.18
CA ILE A 123 -21.68 -12.22 24.63
C ILE A 123 -20.82 -11.21 25.38
N MET A 124 -19.62 -10.91 24.89
CA MET A 124 -18.71 -9.94 25.49
C MET A 124 -19.28 -8.53 25.52
N VAL A 125 -20.02 -8.13 24.50
CA VAL A 125 -20.57 -6.78 24.37
C VAL A 125 -21.89 -6.63 25.12
N ARG A 126 -22.79 -7.61 25.06
CA ARG A 126 -24.17 -7.51 25.59
C ARG A 126 -24.29 -7.97 27.03
N GLU A 127 -23.41 -8.89 27.43
CA GLU A 127 -23.45 -9.47 28.78
C GLU A 127 -22.24 -8.96 29.61
N LYS A 128 -22.26 -9.19 30.91
CA LYS A 128 -21.14 -8.80 31.79
C LYS A 128 -19.93 -9.76 31.72
N HIS A 129 -19.90 -10.62 30.71
CA HIS A 129 -18.87 -11.64 30.48
C HIS A 129 -17.86 -11.16 29.46
N ASN A 130 -17.26 -10.00 29.72
CA ASN A 130 -16.55 -9.18 28.76
C ASN A 130 -15.01 -9.33 28.78
N VAL A 131 -14.48 -10.42 29.37
CA VAL A 131 -13.04 -10.67 29.45
C VAL A 131 -12.69 -11.97 28.75
N VAL A 132 -11.74 -11.93 27.83
CA VAL A 132 -11.13 -13.08 27.19
C VAL A 132 -9.62 -13.06 27.43
N ILE A 133 -9.08 -14.20 27.84
CA ILE A 133 -7.66 -14.51 27.89
C ILE A 133 -7.38 -15.43 26.73
N THR A 134 -6.31 -15.20 25.97
CA THR A 134 -5.97 -16.08 24.86
C THR A 134 -4.46 -16.28 24.73
N THR A 135 -4.10 -17.48 24.31
CA THR A 135 -2.74 -17.83 23.88
C THR A 135 -2.61 -17.78 22.35
N ASN A 136 -3.70 -17.45 21.64
CA ASN A 136 -3.70 -17.38 20.19
C ASN A 136 -3.06 -16.08 19.71
N PHE A 137 -2.34 -16.19 18.63
CA PHE A 137 -1.71 -15.04 17.96
C PHE A 137 -2.65 -14.37 16.96
N ASP A 138 -3.75 -15.05 16.56
CA ASP A 138 -4.72 -14.54 15.60
C ASP A 138 -5.56 -13.37 16.14
N ASN A 139 -6.18 -12.62 15.24
CA ASN A 139 -7.04 -11.47 15.55
C ASN A 139 -8.54 -11.78 15.37
N LEU A 140 -8.93 -13.07 15.26
CA LEU A 140 -10.30 -13.47 14.92
C LEU A 140 -11.35 -12.90 15.89
N LEU A 141 -11.08 -12.88 17.20
CA LEU A 141 -12.01 -12.32 18.18
C LEU A 141 -12.11 -10.79 18.06
N GLU A 142 -10.99 -10.13 17.84
CA GLU A 142 -10.93 -8.68 17.61
C GLU A 142 -11.72 -8.28 16.38
N ASP A 143 -11.49 -8.99 15.28
CA ASP A 143 -12.17 -8.80 14.01
C ASP A 143 -13.66 -9.09 14.15
N ALA A 144 -14.04 -10.13 14.92
CA ALA A 144 -15.44 -10.42 15.22
C ALA A 144 -16.11 -9.28 16.01
N ILE A 145 -15.45 -8.71 17.03
CA ILE A 145 -16.00 -7.60 17.82
C ILE A 145 -16.12 -6.35 16.93
N ARG A 146 -15.08 -6.00 16.20
CA ARG A 146 -15.07 -4.78 15.35
C ARG A 146 -16.06 -4.88 14.18
N THR A 147 -16.18 -6.06 13.58
CA THR A 147 -17.02 -6.26 12.38
C THR A 147 -18.49 -6.40 12.74
N TYR A 148 -18.82 -7.13 13.82
CA TYR A 148 -20.20 -7.54 14.13
C TYR A 148 -20.79 -6.88 15.36
N THR A 149 -20.03 -6.02 16.02
CA THR A 149 -20.51 -5.14 17.09
C THR A 149 -20.01 -3.71 16.85
N LYS A 150 -20.64 -2.71 17.43
CA LYS A 150 -20.16 -1.32 17.35
C LYS A 150 -19.05 -1.01 18.37
N GLU A 151 -18.64 -2.00 19.15
CA GLU A 151 -17.73 -1.82 20.26
C GLU A 151 -16.27 -1.98 19.83
N LYS A 152 -15.40 -1.24 20.50
CA LYS A 152 -13.94 -1.36 20.35
C LYS A 152 -13.40 -2.07 21.58
N PRO A 153 -12.83 -3.29 21.46
CA PRO A 153 -12.25 -3.98 22.58
C PRO A 153 -11.00 -3.26 23.09
N PHE A 154 -10.71 -3.39 24.38
CA PHE A 154 -9.39 -3.11 24.92
C PHE A 154 -8.52 -4.35 24.70
N ILE A 155 -7.43 -4.19 23.95
CA ILE A 155 -6.53 -5.29 23.62
C ILE A 155 -5.21 -5.07 24.32
N ALA A 156 -4.78 -6.02 25.15
CA ALA A 156 -3.45 -6.07 25.70
C ALA A 156 -2.69 -7.22 25.00
N GLY A 157 -2.02 -6.89 23.90
CA GLY A 157 -1.26 -7.85 23.08
C GLY A 157 0.23 -7.90 23.39
N HIS A 158 0.68 -7.18 24.43
CA HIS A 158 2.07 -7.14 24.87
C HIS A 158 2.12 -6.90 26.37
N GLU A 159 3.08 -7.51 27.09
CA GLU A 159 3.23 -7.38 28.55
C GLU A 159 3.41 -5.93 29.03
N ALA A 160 3.97 -5.05 28.20
CA ALA A 160 4.08 -3.63 28.52
C ALA A 160 2.71 -2.93 28.65
N LEU A 161 1.67 -3.49 28.01
CA LEU A 161 0.30 -2.97 28.09
C LEU A 161 -0.47 -3.54 29.29
N ALA A 162 0.06 -4.56 29.93
CA ALA A 162 -0.58 -5.22 31.05
C ALA A 162 -0.97 -4.23 32.17
N GLY A 163 -0.08 -3.33 32.55
CA GLY A 163 -0.34 -2.31 33.58
C GLY A 163 -1.46 -1.31 33.27
N TYR A 164 -1.87 -1.19 32.02
CA TYR A 164 -2.92 -0.29 31.56
C TYR A 164 -4.29 -0.94 31.45
N VAL A 165 -4.40 -2.25 31.72
CA VAL A 165 -5.68 -2.97 31.67
C VAL A 165 -6.63 -2.42 32.73
N PRO A 166 -7.82 -1.92 32.35
CA PRO A 166 -8.72 -1.26 33.30
C PRO A 166 -9.23 -2.24 34.35
N LYS A 167 -9.35 -1.77 35.61
CA LYS A 167 -9.85 -2.58 36.73
C LYS A 167 -11.32 -2.95 36.57
N ARG A 168 -12.09 -2.09 35.94
CA ARG A 168 -13.49 -2.31 35.54
C ARG A 168 -13.68 -1.68 34.19
N SER A 169 -14.33 -2.38 33.29
CA SER A 169 -14.65 -1.90 31.94
C SER A 169 -16.00 -2.43 31.53
N ASP A 170 -16.79 -1.57 30.92
CA ASP A 170 -17.99 -2.02 30.22
C ASP A 170 -17.66 -2.49 28.79
N ARG A 171 -16.44 -2.20 28.32
CA ARG A 171 -15.94 -2.65 27.01
C ARG A 171 -15.33 -4.04 27.11
N PRO A 172 -15.39 -4.82 26.02
CA PRO A 172 -14.66 -6.08 25.90
C PRO A 172 -13.15 -5.92 26.16
N ILE A 173 -12.57 -6.85 26.88
CA ILE A 173 -11.13 -6.91 27.19
C ILE A 173 -10.56 -8.20 26.61
N ILE A 174 -9.51 -8.11 25.80
CA ILE A 174 -8.77 -9.23 25.25
C ILE A 174 -7.33 -9.18 25.77
N LEU A 175 -6.90 -10.25 26.43
CA LEU A 175 -5.56 -10.41 26.98
C LEU A 175 -4.81 -11.50 26.21
N LYS A 176 -3.84 -11.10 25.35
CA LYS A 176 -2.99 -12.03 24.58
C LYS A 176 -1.69 -12.27 25.33
N VAL A 177 -1.67 -13.33 26.13
CA VAL A 177 -0.57 -13.60 27.10
C VAL A 177 0.73 -14.06 26.44
N HIS A 178 0.70 -14.50 25.19
CA HIS A 178 1.86 -14.86 24.38
C HIS A 178 2.17 -13.83 23.28
N ARG A 179 1.74 -12.59 23.47
CA ARG A 179 1.81 -11.46 22.54
C ARG A 179 0.90 -11.60 21.32
N ASP A 180 0.65 -10.47 20.73
CA ASP A 180 0.00 -10.36 19.44
C ASP A 180 0.98 -10.72 18.32
N LEU A 181 0.46 -11.12 17.17
CA LEU A 181 1.24 -11.40 15.96
C LEU A 181 2.16 -10.24 15.58
N PHE A 182 1.71 -9.00 15.76
CA PHE A 182 2.49 -7.79 15.47
C PHE A 182 3.67 -7.54 16.43
N PHE A 183 3.70 -8.17 17.58
CA PHE A 183 4.75 -8.00 18.60
C PHE A 183 5.71 -9.18 18.70
N HIS A 184 5.91 -9.95 17.65
CA HIS A 184 6.70 -11.17 17.62
C HIS A 184 6.22 -12.15 18.69
N PRO A 185 5.22 -12.98 18.38
CA PRO A 185 4.62 -13.90 19.35
C PRO A 185 5.62 -14.88 19.89
N PHE A 186 5.45 -15.27 21.15
CA PHE A 186 6.29 -16.24 21.80
C PHE A 186 5.95 -17.65 21.32
N SER A 187 6.81 -18.25 20.53
CA SER A 187 6.65 -19.61 20.02
C SER A 187 7.78 -20.55 20.41
N ASP A 188 8.89 -20.02 20.90
CA ASP A 188 10.06 -20.78 21.34
C ASP A 188 10.01 -21.15 22.84
N ARG A 189 10.94 -22.01 23.29
CA ARG A 189 10.99 -22.51 24.65
C ARG A 189 11.37 -21.45 25.68
N GLU A 190 12.23 -20.49 25.29
CA GLU A 190 12.73 -19.47 26.21
C GLU A 190 11.60 -18.53 26.64
N HIS A 191 10.74 -18.14 25.69
CA HIS A 191 9.69 -17.16 25.90
C HIS A 191 8.35 -17.75 26.34
N THR A 192 8.07 -19.03 26.00
CA THR A 192 6.84 -19.74 26.46
C THR A 192 7.04 -20.54 27.73
N GLY A 193 8.26 -20.60 28.27
CA GLY A 193 8.61 -21.37 29.46
C GLY A 193 8.06 -20.81 30.77
N THR A 194 7.88 -19.48 30.86
CA THR A 194 7.35 -18.80 32.06
C THR A 194 6.48 -17.63 31.62
N ILE A 195 5.35 -17.41 32.32
CA ILE A 195 4.52 -16.24 32.06
C ILE A 195 5.28 -14.98 32.52
N GLN A 196 5.13 -13.89 31.72
CA GLN A 196 5.75 -12.63 32.11
C GLN A 196 5.10 -12.05 33.37
N LYS A 197 5.91 -11.66 34.34
CA LYS A 197 5.45 -11.12 35.62
C LYS A 197 4.42 -10.01 35.53
N ALA A 198 4.49 -9.22 34.45
CA ALA A 198 3.52 -8.15 34.19
C ALA A 198 2.07 -8.66 34.03
N TRP A 199 1.88 -9.92 33.62
CA TRP A 199 0.57 -10.54 33.47
C TRP A 199 0.01 -11.09 34.79
N GLU A 200 0.85 -11.50 35.75
CA GLU A 200 0.43 -12.15 36.98
C GLU A 200 -0.61 -11.31 37.74
N ASP A 201 -0.31 -10.04 38.03
CA ASP A 201 -1.20 -9.14 38.77
C ASP A 201 -2.57 -8.95 38.13
N ILE A 202 -2.63 -9.05 36.81
CA ILE A 202 -3.86 -8.85 36.05
C ILE A 202 -4.67 -10.11 36.00
N LEU A 203 -4.03 -11.25 35.77
CA LEU A 203 -4.68 -12.54 35.74
C LEU A 203 -5.19 -12.91 37.14
N ASP A 204 -4.41 -12.66 38.22
CA ASP A 204 -4.86 -12.83 39.60
C ASP A 204 -6.16 -12.07 39.88
N ARG A 205 -6.23 -10.83 39.40
CA ARG A 205 -7.41 -9.97 39.58
C ARG A 205 -8.64 -10.52 38.86
N PHE A 206 -8.49 -10.95 37.61
CA PHE A 206 -9.64 -11.49 36.86
C PHE A 206 -10.03 -12.89 37.35
N LEU A 207 -9.08 -13.75 37.64
CA LEU A 207 -9.36 -15.12 38.09
C LEU A 207 -9.89 -15.20 39.52
N SER A 208 -9.64 -14.16 40.36
CA SER A 208 -10.30 -14.07 41.66
C SER A 208 -11.75 -13.61 41.58
N ASP A 209 -12.12 -12.80 40.55
CA ASP A 209 -13.45 -12.23 40.42
C ASP A 209 -14.35 -13.01 39.44
N TYR A 210 -13.77 -13.68 38.42
CA TYR A 210 -14.49 -14.31 37.33
C TYR A 210 -14.35 -15.84 37.39
N PHE A 211 -15.42 -16.57 37.08
CA PHE A 211 -15.35 -18.00 36.77
C PHE A 211 -14.75 -18.20 35.37
N LEU A 212 -13.82 -19.12 35.24
CA LEU A 212 -13.10 -19.33 33.97
C LEU A 212 -13.75 -20.45 33.16
N ILE A 213 -14.15 -20.15 31.93
CA ILE A 213 -14.55 -21.11 30.91
C ILE A 213 -13.40 -21.31 29.94
N VAL A 214 -12.88 -22.53 29.80
CA VAL A 214 -11.78 -22.90 28.92
C VAL A 214 -12.32 -23.53 27.64
N LEU A 215 -12.02 -22.96 26.49
CA LEU A 215 -12.51 -23.36 25.16
C LEU A 215 -11.36 -23.50 24.15
N GLY A 216 -11.28 -24.64 23.47
CA GLY A 216 -10.29 -24.88 22.43
C GLY A 216 -8.83 -24.86 22.90
N TYR A 217 -8.60 -24.99 24.19
CA TYR A 217 -7.30 -24.97 24.82
C TYR A 217 -6.90 -26.32 25.39
N GLY A 218 -5.76 -26.87 24.90
CA GLY A 218 -5.32 -28.22 25.29
C GLY A 218 -4.53 -28.29 26.59
N GLY A 219 -4.16 -27.14 27.18
CA GLY A 219 -3.35 -27.07 28.39
C GLY A 219 -1.90 -27.53 28.22
N ASN A 220 -1.34 -27.43 27.01
CA ASN A 220 0.04 -27.83 26.71
C ASN A 220 1.07 -26.72 26.98
N ASP A 221 0.60 -25.52 27.19
CA ASP A 221 1.42 -24.35 27.50
C ASP A 221 1.95 -24.41 28.92
N GLY A 222 3.27 -24.53 29.08
CA GLY A 222 3.91 -24.63 30.38
C GLY A 222 3.69 -23.39 31.22
N SER A 223 3.91 -22.21 30.62
CA SER A 223 3.93 -20.96 31.37
C SER A 223 2.59 -20.61 32.01
N LEU A 224 1.50 -20.75 31.26
CA LEU A 224 0.16 -20.45 31.76
C LEU A 224 -0.31 -21.53 32.74
N MET A 225 0.02 -22.80 32.49
CA MET A 225 -0.32 -23.90 33.38
C MET A 225 0.43 -23.84 34.72
N ASP A 226 1.73 -23.54 34.70
CA ASP A 226 2.54 -23.33 35.87
C ASP A 226 2.06 -22.14 36.71
N TYR A 227 1.65 -21.07 36.03
CA TYR A 227 1.02 -19.92 36.68
C TYR A 227 -0.31 -20.33 37.35
N PHE A 228 -1.21 -21.06 36.67
CA PHE A 228 -2.46 -21.52 37.26
C PHE A 228 -2.25 -22.48 38.47
N ALA A 229 -1.20 -23.31 38.44
CA ALA A 229 -0.83 -24.17 39.54
C ALA A 229 -0.37 -23.36 40.77
N SER A 230 0.18 -22.14 40.56
CA SER A 230 0.62 -21.28 41.66
C SER A 230 -0.50 -20.48 42.33
N LEU A 231 -1.70 -20.45 41.73
CA LEU A 231 -2.81 -19.63 42.21
C LEU A 231 -3.47 -20.22 43.45
N ASN A 232 -3.43 -19.49 44.57
CA ASN A 232 -4.06 -19.88 45.81
C ASN A 232 -5.53 -19.42 45.96
N ASN A 233 -5.94 -18.44 45.21
CA ASN A 233 -7.26 -17.83 45.32
C ASN A 233 -7.89 -17.58 43.94
N ARG A 234 -8.49 -18.60 43.35
CA ARG A 234 -9.21 -18.50 42.08
C ARG A 234 -10.63 -19.02 42.21
N LYS A 235 -11.51 -18.56 41.31
CA LYS A 235 -12.83 -19.14 41.11
C LYS A 235 -12.73 -20.52 40.42
N GLN A 236 -13.85 -21.24 40.33
CA GLN A 236 -13.93 -22.51 39.63
C GLN A 236 -13.61 -22.39 38.16
N ILE A 237 -12.98 -23.44 37.64
CA ILE A 237 -12.69 -23.61 36.21
C ILE A 237 -13.73 -24.56 35.61
N TYR A 238 -14.28 -24.19 34.47
CA TYR A 238 -15.15 -24.95 33.60
C TYR A 238 -14.37 -25.33 32.35
N TRP A 239 -13.78 -26.54 32.35
CA TRP A 239 -12.93 -26.95 31.26
C TRP A 239 -13.71 -27.72 30.21
N CYS A 240 -13.87 -27.12 29.01
CA CYS A 240 -14.56 -27.71 27.88
C CYS A 240 -13.61 -28.61 27.09
N VAL A 241 -13.90 -29.91 27.08
CA VAL A 241 -13.14 -30.95 26.41
C VAL A 241 -13.81 -31.30 25.08
N TYR A 242 -13.07 -31.24 23.97
CA TYR A 242 -13.58 -31.68 22.69
C TYR A 242 -13.87 -33.19 22.69
N ASN A 243 -15.11 -33.53 22.47
CA ASN A 243 -15.58 -34.90 22.41
C ASN A 243 -16.71 -35.05 21.40
N PRO A 244 -16.39 -35.23 20.07
CA PRO A 244 -17.38 -35.44 19.06
C PRO A 244 -18.04 -36.83 19.19
N GLY A 245 -19.14 -36.88 19.86
CA GLY A 245 -19.88 -38.11 20.09
C GLY A 245 -21.02 -37.92 21.11
N GLU A 246 -21.77 -38.92 21.44
CA GLU A 246 -22.91 -38.85 22.36
C GLU A 246 -22.48 -38.40 23.76
N GLU A 247 -23.14 -37.34 24.29
CA GLU A 247 -23.19 -37.13 25.74
C GLU A 247 -24.00 -38.27 26.38
N PRO A 248 -23.67 -38.74 27.58
CA PRO A 248 -24.45 -39.74 28.27
C PRO A 248 -25.89 -39.23 28.45
N SER A 249 -26.85 -40.05 28.05
CA SER A 249 -28.25 -39.68 27.86
C SER A 249 -29.04 -39.47 29.17
N ASN A 250 -28.43 -39.57 30.35
CA ASN A 250 -29.13 -39.53 31.64
C ASN A 250 -28.57 -38.50 32.61
N GLN A 251 -29.42 -37.98 33.47
CA GLN A 251 -29.16 -37.05 34.58
C GLN A 251 -28.09 -37.55 35.61
N ASP A 252 -27.60 -38.78 35.51
CA ASP A 252 -26.61 -39.39 36.38
C ASP A 252 -25.14 -39.16 35.94
N SER A 253 -24.91 -38.36 34.87
CA SER A 253 -23.57 -38.08 34.33
C SER A 253 -22.61 -37.41 35.34
N GLU A 254 -23.15 -36.69 36.33
CA GLU A 254 -22.36 -36.07 37.41
C GLU A 254 -21.57 -37.07 38.25
N ASN A 255 -22.06 -38.29 38.38
CA ASN A 255 -21.49 -39.35 39.23
C ASN A 255 -20.84 -40.48 38.44
N ASP A 256 -20.84 -40.47 37.10
CA ASP A 256 -20.24 -41.53 36.31
C ASP A 256 -18.72 -41.40 36.28
N LEU A 257 -18.05 -42.22 37.12
CA LEU A 257 -16.60 -42.24 37.25
C LEU A 257 -15.91 -42.67 35.94
N SER A 258 -16.54 -43.47 35.10
CA SER A 258 -16.00 -43.91 33.81
C SER A 258 -15.94 -42.76 32.83
N TRP A 259 -17.02 -41.96 32.75
CA TRP A 259 -17.10 -40.77 31.94
C TRP A 259 -16.14 -39.67 32.40
N ARG A 260 -16.03 -39.43 33.68
CA ARG A 260 -15.07 -38.50 34.26
C ARG A 260 -13.64 -38.90 33.92
N LYS A 261 -13.27 -40.17 34.02
CA LYS A 261 -11.97 -40.69 33.60
C LYS A 261 -11.72 -40.54 32.11
N HIS A 262 -12.74 -40.77 31.29
CA HIS A 262 -12.63 -40.60 29.85
C HIS A 262 -12.31 -39.15 29.45
N LEU A 263 -13.03 -38.15 29.97
CA LEU A 263 -12.74 -36.72 29.71
C LEU A 263 -11.41 -36.31 30.31
N TRP A 264 -11.09 -36.78 31.50
CA TRP A 264 -9.81 -36.54 32.19
C TRP A 264 -8.63 -37.03 31.38
N GLY A 265 -8.72 -38.20 30.78
CA GLY A 265 -7.66 -38.76 29.94
C GLY A 265 -7.41 -38.01 28.61
N LYS A 266 -8.29 -37.10 28.22
CA LYS A 266 -8.13 -36.23 27.04
C LYS A 266 -7.36 -34.93 27.34
N LEU A 267 -7.12 -34.62 28.61
CA LEU A 267 -6.36 -33.46 29.04
C LEU A 267 -4.87 -33.77 29.09
N SER A 268 -4.05 -32.75 28.84
CA SER A 268 -2.60 -32.81 29.06
C SER A 268 -2.30 -33.07 30.54
N SER A 269 -1.12 -33.63 30.84
CA SER A 269 -0.65 -33.82 32.21
C SER A 269 -0.60 -32.53 33.00
N LYS A 270 -0.25 -31.42 32.34
CA LYS A 270 -0.21 -30.09 32.94
C LYS A 270 -1.62 -29.58 33.30
N ALA A 271 -2.58 -29.72 32.39
CA ALA A 271 -3.97 -29.37 32.68
C ALA A 271 -4.57 -30.18 33.81
N GLN A 272 -4.23 -31.47 33.90
CA GLN A 272 -4.62 -32.35 35.00
C GLN A 272 -4.10 -31.87 36.37
N ASN A 273 -2.87 -31.34 36.42
CA ASN A 273 -2.23 -30.88 37.65
C ASN A 273 -2.84 -29.60 38.24
N ILE A 274 -3.56 -28.81 37.47
CA ILE A 274 -4.17 -27.56 37.96
C ILE A 274 -5.64 -27.69 38.37
N LEU A 275 -6.32 -28.72 37.90
CA LEU A 275 -7.74 -28.93 38.19
C LEU A 275 -7.96 -29.58 39.52
N SER A 276 -8.89 -29.05 40.27
CA SER A 276 -9.29 -29.51 41.59
C SER A 276 -10.64 -30.24 41.55
N PRO A 277 -11.02 -31.00 42.62
CA PRO A 277 -12.33 -31.62 42.71
C PRO A 277 -13.53 -30.65 42.66
N ASN A 278 -13.27 -29.34 42.83
CA ASN A 278 -14.29 -28.30 42.78
C ASN A 278 -14.48 -27.74 41.37
N ASP A 279 -13.60 -28.07 40.43
CA ASP A 279 -13.68 -27.67 39.02
C ASP A 279 -14.57 -28.64 38.23
N PHE A 280 -14.90 -28.26 37.00
CA PHE A 280 -15.81 -29.02 36.16
C PHE A 280 -15.19 -29.37 34.79
N LEU A 281 -15.45 -30.60 34.34
CA LEU A 281 -15.16 -31.05 32.99
C LEU A 281 -16.48 -31.08 32.18
N ILE A 282 -16.46 -30.54 30.99
CA ILE A 282 -17.61 -30.45 30.11
C ILE A 282 -17.24 -30.99 28.72
N ALA A 283 -17.97 -32.00 28.26
CA ALA A 283 -17.86 -32.45 26.89
C ALA A 283 -18.54 -31.46 25.97
N ILE A 284 -17.83 -31.02 24.91
CA ILE A 284 -18.39 -30.19 23.85
C ILE A 284 -18.07 -30.76 22.46
N ASN A 285 -18.96 -30.55 21.49
CA ASN A 285 -18.81 -31.01 20.13
C ASN A 285 -18.03 -29.99 19.24
N GLY A 286 -17.30 -29.10 19.89
CA GLY A 286 -16.48 -28.05 19.25
C GLY A 286 -16.92 -26.67 19.71
N PHE A 287 -16.05 -25.69 19.36
CA PHE A 287 -16.22 -24.30 19.78
C PHE A 287 -17.50 -23.66 19.21
N ASP A 288 -17.69 -23.75 17.89
CA ASP A 288 -18.83 -23.11 17.24
C ASP A 288 -20.17 -23.67 17.68
N ILE A 289 -20.26 -24.99 17.89
CA ILE A 289 -21.49 -25.66 18.34
C ILE A 289 -21.83 -25.25 19.77
N PHE A 290 -20.84 -25.24 20.65
CA PHE A 290 -21.05 -24.78 22.02
C PHE A 290 -21.49 -23.32 22.09
N MET A 291 -20.85 -22.44 21.28
CA MET A 291 -21.23 -21.03 21.23
C MET A 291 -22.63 -20.84 20.66
N TYR A 292 -23.03 -21.68 19.68
CA TYR A 292 -24.40 -21.67 19.17
C TYR A 292 -25.45 -22.10 20.24
N ASP A 293 -25.14 -23.09 21.05
CA ASP A 293 -25.99 -23.44 22.18
C ASP A 293 -26.15 -22.28 23.18
N CYS A 294 -25.07 -21.50 23.41
CA CYS A 294 -25.11 -20.28 24.22
C CYS A 294 -26.00 -19.21 23.56
N TYR A 295 -25.87 -19.00 22.26
CA TYR A 295 -26.70 -18.06 21.48
C TYR A 295 -28.19 -18.36 21.60
N ALA A 296 -28.56 -19.60 21.37
CA ALA A 296 -29.95 -20.05 21.46
C ALA A 296 -30.51 -19.88 22.87
N ALA A 297 -29.74 -20.21 23.89
CA ALA A 297 -30.16 -20.11 25.30
C ALA A 297 -30.32 -18.67 25.78
N LEU A 298 -29.41 -17.76 25.32
CA LEU A 298 -29.47 -16.33 25.63
C LEU A 298 -30.61 -15.61 24.91
N GLY A 299 -31.26 -16.29 23.96
CA GLY A 299 -32.41 -15.75 23.24
C GLY A 299 -32.07 -14.64 22.24
N TYR A 300 -30.81 -14.61 21.80
CA TYR A 300 -30.40 -13.67 20.77
C TYR A 300 -31.15 -13.98 19.48
N LYS A 301 -31.54 -12.94 18.76
CA LYS A 301 -32.04 -13.08 17.39
C LYS A 301 -30.86 -12.87 16.48
N PHE A 302 -30.66 -13.80 15.57
CA PHE A 302 -29.48 -13.81 14.68
C PHE A 302 -29.34 -12.51 13.87
N LEU A 303 -30.45 -11.81 13.65
CA LEU A 303 -30.54 -10.58 12.87
C LEU A 303 -30.40 -9.28 13.68
N ASP A 304 -30.50 -9.33 15.01
CA ASP A 304 -30.48 -8.12 15.83
C ASP A 304 -29.16 -7.34 15.70
N GLY A 305 -28.06 -8.01 15.31
CA GLY A 305 -26.78 -7.36 15.04
C GLY A 305 -26.55 -7.04 13.56
N ILE A 306 -27.36 -7.60 12.64
CA ILE A 306 -27.21 -7.43 11.18
C ILE A 306 -27.96 -6.19 10.69
N GLU A 307 -29.13 -5.89 11.27
CA GLU A 307 -29.89 -4.68 10.95
C GLU A 307 -29.11 -3.38 11.22
N GLU A 308 -28.10 -3.44 12.08
CA GLU A 308 -27.24 -2.31 12.41
C GLU A 308 -25.93 -2.25 11.61
N ILE A 309 -25.54 -3.30 10.86
CA ILE A 309 -24.26 -3.37 10.14
C ILE A 309 -24.49 -3.02 8.66
N LYS A 310 -24.28 -1.77 8.30
CA LYS A 310 -24.33 -1.27 6.91
C LYS A 310 -23.02 -1.58 6.15
N ARG A 311 -22.59 -2.84 6.03
CA ARG A 311 -21.40 -3.23 5.21
C ARG A 311 -21.71 -4.50 4.41
N PRO A 312 -21.15 -4.65 3.18
CA PRO A 312 -21.22 -5.91 2.43
C PRO A 312 -20.50 -7.00 3.24
N ASN A 313 -21.08 -8.20 3.33
CA ASN A 313 -20.99 -9.02 4.52
C ASN A 313 -20.24 -10.34 4.27
N PRO A 314 -19.14 -10.57 4.98
CA PRO A 314 -18.55 -11.90 5.15
C PRO A 314 -19.50 -12.93 5.80
N MET A 315 -20.61 -12.49 6.37
CA MET A 315 -21.55 -13.33 7.11
C MET A 315 -22.18 -14.45 6.26
N HIS A 316 -22.47 -14.21 4.99
CA HIS A 316 -23.04 -15.24 4.13
C HIS A 316 -22.04 -16.37 3.86
N GLU A 317 -20.81 -16.02 3.51
CA GLU A 317 -19.75 -17.02 3.31
C GLU A 317 -19.43 -17.74 4.63
N LEU A 318 -19.45 -17.03 5.75
CA LEU A 318 -19.26 -17.59 7.07
C LEU A 318 -20.40 -18.56 7.44
N LEU A 319 -21.65 -18.19 7.19
CA LEU A 319 -22.82 -19.04 7.39
C LEU A 319 -22.82 -20.26 6.46
N GLU A 320 -22.49 -20.06 5.19
CA GLU A 320 -22.33 -21.15 4.23
C GLU A 320 -21.18 -22.09 4.62
N ALA A 321 -20.02 -21.55 5.02
CA ALA A 321 -18.90 -22.35 5.46
C ALA A 321 -19.22 -23.11 6.77
N THR A 322 -19.94 -22.48 7.70
CA THR A 322 -20.37 -23.11 8.94
C THR A 322 -21.45 -24.17 8.68
N TYR A 323 -22.39 -23.88 7.76
CA TYR A 323 -23.43 -24.84 7.33
C TYR A 323 -22.80 -26.08 6.68
N ARG A 324 -21.85 -25.91 5.74
CA ARG A 324 -21.12 -27.02 5.12
C ARG A 324 -20.30 -27.83 6.14
N ARG A 325 -19.75 -27.18 7.15
CA ARG A 325 -19.05 -27.87 8.26
C ARG A 325 -20.00 -28.60 9.18
N LEU A 326 -21.15 -28.02 9.51
CA LEU A 326 -22.22 -28.69 10.27
C LEU A 326 -22.81 -29.90 9.52
N GLU A 327 -22.89 -29.83 8.18
CA GLU A 327 -23.29 -30.95 7.33
C GLU A 327 -22.33 -32.15 7.42
N ASN A 328 -21.02 -31.88 7.55
CA ASN A 328 -19.98 -32.90 7.63
C ASN A 328 -19.85 -33.51 9.05
N ILE A 329 -20.36 -32.84 10.09
CA ILE A 329 -20.47 -33.39 11.41
C ILE A 329 -21.76 -34.21 11.41
N ASN A 330 -21.63 -35.56 11.36
CA ASN A 330 -22.76 -36.48 11.43
C ASN A 330 -23.71 -36.11 12.59
N ALA A 331 -24.74 -35.34 12.24
CA ALA A 331 -25.60 -34.70 13.18
C ALA A 331 -26.69 -35.71 13.58
N GLN A 332 -26.47 -36.45 14.65
CA GLN A 332 -27.48 -37.31 15.27
C GLN A 332 -28.46 -36.51 16.13
N ARG A 333 -28.29 -35.19 16.28
CA ARG A 333 -29.26 -34.37 17.03
C ARG A 333 -30.42 -33.91 16.13
N LYS A 334 -31.65 -34.25 16.55
CA LYS A 334 -32.89 -33.82 15.91
C LYS A 334 -32.98 -32.31 15.74
N GLU A 335 -32.41 -31.53 16.65
CA GLU A 335 -32.33 -30.06 16.60
C GLU A 335 -31.46 -29.54 15.44
N ILE A 336 -30.35 -30.23 15.11
CA ILE A 336 -29.53 -29.88 13.97
C ILE A 336 -30.24 -30.19 12.64
N SER A 337 -31.05 -31.25 12.59
CA SER A 337 -31.89 -31.55 11.45
C SER A 337 -33.06 -30.57 11.27
N GLU A 338 -33.58 -29.99 12.35
CA GLU A 338 -34.57 -28.91 12.31
C GLU A 338 -33.93 -27.58 11.87
N ILE A 339 -32.68 -27.28 12.35
CA ILE A 339 -31.87 -26.14 11.89
C ILE A 339 -31.52 -26.32 10.40
N LYS A 340 -31.08 -27.52 9.99
CA LYS A 340 -30.85 -27.86 8.59
C LYS A 340 -32.08 -27.58 7.74
N ARG A 341 -33.27 -27.96 8.24
CA ARG A 341 -34.54 -27.82 7.56
C ARG A 341 -35.00 -26.35 7.50
N SER A 342 -34.76 -25.59 8.58
CA SER A 342 -34.98 -24.13 8.60
C SER A 342 -34.01 -23.43 7.66
N LEU A 343 -32.72 -23.69 7.75
CA LEU A 343 -31.69 -23.10 6.89
C LEU A 343 -31.84 -23.53 5.41
N SER A 344 -32.19 -24.79 5.09
CA SER A 344 -32.38 -25.27 3.74
C SER A 344 -33.72 -24.83 3.09
N GLN A 345 -34.74 -24.59 3.88
CA GLN A 345 -35.97 -23.94 3.39
C GLN A 345 -35.75 -22.43 3.23
N GLU A 346 -34.81 -21.85 3.94
CA GLU A 346 -34.46 -20.44 3.89
C GLU A 346 -33.50 -20.09 2.78
N THR A 347 -32.60 -21.01 2.32
CA THR A 347 -31.52 -20.70 1.37
C THR A 347 -31.95 -20.47 -0.09
N SER A 348 -33.14 -20.80 -0.50
CA SER A 348 -33.58 -20.50 -1.88
C SER A 348 -34.81 -19.61 -2.02
N ALA A 349 -35.64 -19.50 -0.98
CA ALA A 349 -36.86 -18.66 -1.01
C ALA A 349 -36.90 -17.60 0.10
N SER A 350 -36.03 -17.63 1.06
CA SER A 350 -36.17 -16.92 2.32
C SER A 350 -35.20 -15.79 2.58
N TYR A 351 -34.13 -15.65 1.78
CA TYR A 351 -33.34 -14.39 1.80
C TYR A 351 -34.22 -13.20 1.41
N HIS A 352 -35.13 -13.39 0.46
CA HIS A 352 -36.15 -12.40 0.13
C HIS A 352 -37.13 -12.11 1.27
N ASN A 353 -37.26 -12.99 2.26
CA ASN A 353 -38.17 -12.83 3.39
C ASN A 353 -37.51 -12.44 4.71
N VAL A 354 -36.19 -12.61 4.82
CA VAL A 354 -35.38 -12.25 6.01
C VAL A 354 -34.74 -10.88 5.83
N LEU A 355 -34.17 -10.58 4.67
CA LEU A 355 -33.88 -9.20 4.25
C LEU A 355 -35.20 -8.64 3.65
N SER A 356 -36.15 -8.25 4.53
CA SER A 356 -37.38 -7.66 4.06
C SER A 356 -37.13 -6.31 3.42
N GLY A 357 -37.51 -6.15 2.17
CA GLY A 357 -37.44 -4.84 1.52
C GLY A 357 -36.34 -4.68 0.49
N ALA A 358 -35.91 -3.46 0.27
CA ALA A 358 -34.89 -3.06 -0.70
C ALA A 358 -33.48 -3.66 -0.41
N LEU A 359 -33.18 -3.98 0.84
CA LEU A 359 -31.91 -4.56 1.26
C LEU A 359 -31.62 -5.93 0.63
N SER A 360 -32.64 -6.74 0.31
CA SER A 360 -32.42 -8.00 -0.39
C SER A 360 -31.85 -7.78 -1.79
N TYR A 361 -32.35 -6.79 -2.50
CA TYR A 361 -31.86 -6.46 -3.84
C TYR A 361 -30.47 -5.84 -3.84
N LEU A 362 -30.14 -5.04 -2.81
CA LEU A 362 -28.77 -4.54 -2.62
C LEU A 362 -27.77 -5.67 -2.39
N PHE A 363 -28.16 -6.62 -1.54
CA PHE A 363 -27.34 -7.79 -1.25
C PHE A 363 -27.14 -8.64 -2.50
N ASP A 364 -28.21 -9.02 -3.20
CA ASP A 364 -28.15 -9.83 -4.43
C ASP A 364 -27.31 -9.13 -5.51
N ALA A 365 -27.48 -7.80 -5.68
CA ALA A 365 -26.69 -7.03 -6.62
C ALA A 365 -25.20 -7.01 -6.25
N ASN A 366 -24.86 -6.94 -4.96
CA ASN A 366 -23.46 -6.92 -4.53
C ASN A 366 -22.77 -8.28 -4.70
N GLN A 367 -23.50 -9.39 -4.66
CA GLN A 367 -22.97 -10.74 -4.90
C GLN A 367 -22.88 -11.10 -6.40
N GLU A 368 -23.64 -10.43 -7.25
CA GLU A 368 -23.66 -10.74 -8.68
C GLU A 368 -22.44 -10.15 -9.39
N THR A 369 -21.72 -11.00 -10.09
CA THR A 369 -20.52 -10.63 -10.87
C THR A 369 -20.84 -10.30 -12.34
N ASP A 370 -21.94 -10.85 -12.86
CA ASP A 370 -22.41 -10.55 -14.20
C ASP A 370 -23.07 -9.18 -14.24
N ILE A 371 -22.50 -8.27 -15.01
CA ILE A 371 -22.90 -6.87 -15.09
C ILE A 371 -24.37 -6.69 -15.50
N ASP A 372 -24.85 -7.51 -16.43
CA ASP A 372 -26.23 -7.39 -16.94
C ASP A 372 -27.24 -7.94 -15.94
N LYS A 373 -26.91 -9.02 -15.25
CA LYS A 373 -27.74 -9.54 -14.17
C LYS A 373 -27.77 -8.60 -12.98
N LYS A 374 -26.64 -8.00 -12.62
CA LYS A 374 -26.53 -6.98 -11.57
C LYS A 374 -27.42 -5.78 -11.88
N ASP A 375 -27.37 -5.27 -13.11
CA ASP A 375 -28.25 -4.20 -13.57
C ASP A 375 -29.75 -4.57 -13.44
N LYS A 376 -30.10 -5.80 -13.83
CA LYS A 376 -31.48 -6.32 -13.74
C LYS A 376 -31.94 -6.37 -12.28
N ILE A 377 -31.11 -6.85 -11.36
CA ILE A 377 -31.42 -6.91 -9.92
C ILE A 377 -31.72 -5.52 -9.37
N TYR A 378 -30.85 -4.53 -9.68
CA TYR A 378 -31.10 -3.14 -9.27
C TYR A 378 -32.43 -2.61 -9.81
N ARG A 379 -32.73 -2.82 -11.09
CA ARG A 379 -34.00 -2.35 -11.71
C ARG A 379 -35.24 -3.01 -11.11
N GLU A 380 -35.17 -4.30 -10.84
CA GLU A 380 -36.25 -5.05 -10.18
C GLU A 380 -36.49 -4.54 -8.76
N GLY A 381 -35.39 -4.32 -7.99
CA GLY A 381 -35.47 -3.75 -6.67
C GLY A 381 -36.09 -2.35 -6.66
N ILE A 382 -35.64 -1.48 -7.57
CA ILE A 382 -36.14 -0.11 -7.69
C ILE A 382 -37.60 -0.09 -8.15
N ALA A 383 -38.04 -1.02 -9.02
CA ALA A 383 -39.43 -1.14 -9.41
C ALA A 383 -40.35 -1.47 -8.23
N LYS A 384 -39.86 -2.27 -7.27
CA LYS A 384 -40.58 -2.68 -6.07
C LYS A 384 -40.44 -1.66 -4.93
N TYR A 385 -39.29 -1.01 -4.81
CA TYR A 385 -38.97 -0.04 -3.76
C TYR A 385 -38.47 1.29 -4.35
N PRO A 386 -39.37 2.06 -5.05
CA PRO A 386 -38.92 3.21 -5.85
C PRO A 386 -38.43 4.42 -5.06
N GLN A 387 -38.63 4.41 -3.73
CA GLN A 387 -38.27 5.49 -2.82
C GLN A 387 -37.17 5.07 -1.81
N ASP A 388 -36.51 3.94 -2.02
CA ASP A 388 -35.40 3.53 -1.16
C ASP A 388 -34.13 4.26 -1.56
N ALA A 389 -33.62 5.15 -0.69
CA ALA A 389 -32.50 6.02 -0.96
C ALA A 389 -31.18 5.22 -1.16
N ASN A 390 -30.96 4.18 -0.36
CA ASN A 390 -29.76 3.34 -0.46
C ASN A 390 -29.73 2.61 -1.81
N LEU A 391 -30.83 1.96 -2.19
CA LEU A 391 -30.92 1.23 -3.45
C LEU A 391 -30.73 2.15 -4.67
N LEU A 392 -31.33 3.35 -4.62
CA LEU A 392 -31.15 4.35 -5.67
C LEU A 392 -29.72 4.89 -5.72
N GLY A 393 -29.09 5.12 -4.57
CA GLY A 393 -27.72 5.60 -4.44
C GLY A 393 -26.69 4.58 -4.93
N ASP A 394 -26.83 3.32 -4.54
CA ASP A 394 -25.92 2.23 -4.98
C ASP A 394 -26.08 1.93 -6.47
N TYR A 395 -27.32 1.97 -6.97
CA TYR A 395 -27.52 1.85 -8.42
C TYR A 395 -26.90 3.02 -9.20
N ALA A 396 -26.98 4.23 -8.69
CA ALA A 396 -26.30 5.38 -9.29
C ALA A 396 -24.77 5.20 -9.30
N LEU A 397 -24.20 4.66 -8.20
CA LEU A 397 -22.77 4.34 -8.12
C LEU A 397 -22.38 3.25 -9.12
N PHE A 398 -23.18 2.18 -9.27
CA PHE A 398 -22.99 1.14 -10.27
C PHE A 398 -23.04 1.70 -11.71
N LEU A 399 -24.01 2.57 -12.00
CA LEU A 399 -24.13 3.22 -13.31
C LEU A 399 -22.91 4.12 -13.59
N LYS A 400 -22.40 4.83 -12.58
CA LYS A 400 -21.18 5.66 -12.69
C LYS A 400 -19.95 4.81 -12.97
N ASN A 401 -19.69 3.80 -12.13
CA ASN A 401 -18.38 3.15 -12.08
C ASN A 401 -18.27 1.98 -13.07
N ILE A 402 -19.38 1.29 -13.36
CA ILE A 402 -19.37 0.03 -14.11
C ILE A 402 -19.99 0.19 -15.49
N ARG A 403 -21.17 0.83 -15.56
CA ARG A 403 -21.88 1.04 -16.84
C ARG A 403 -21.39 2.29 -17.58
N HIS A 404 -20.78 3.23 -16.88
CA HIS A 404 -20.39 4.54 -17.40
C HIS A 404 -21.58 5.31 -18.02
N ASP A 405 -22.80 5.04 -17.53
CA ASP A 405 -24.01 5.77 -17.92
C ASP A 405 -24.24 6.96 -16.98
N TYR A 406 -23.51 8.01 -17.25
CA TYR A 406 -23.43 9.18 -16.38
C TYR A 406 -24.75 9.97 -16.31
N ASP A 407 -25.60 9.93 -17.34
CA ASP A 407 -26.87 10.65 -17.31
C ASP A 407 -27.90 9.92 -16.46
N GLN A 408 -27.97 8.59 -16.56
CA GLN A 408 -28.78 7.80 -15.65
C GLN A 408 -28.23 7.88 -14.21
N ALA A 409 -26.91 7.77 -14.00
CA ALA A 409 -26.30 7.91 -12.67
C ALA A 409 -26.74 9.23 -12.00
N LYS A 410 -26.67 10.36 -12.72
CA LYS A 410 -27.13 11.67 -12.23
C LYS A 410 -28.60 11.66 -11.83
N SER A 411 -29.44 11.03 -12.64
CA SER A 411 -30.88 10.93 -12.37
C SER A 411 -31.15 10.14 -11.09
N TYR A 412 -30.45 9.01 -10.91
CA TYR A 412 -30.64 8.16 -9.74
C TYR A 412 -30.06 8.77 -8.47
N TYR A 413 -28.91 9.47 -8.52
CA TYR A 413 -28.44 10.25 -7.37
C TYR A 413 -29.45 11.30 -6.92
N LYS A 414 -30.07 12.03 -7.86
CA LYS A 414 -31.10 13.00 -7.51
C LYS A 414 -32.34 12.34 -6.87
N ARG A 415 -32.78 11.21 -7.40
CA ARG A 415 -33.87 10.44 -6.82
C ARG A 415 -33.55 9.92 -5.42
N ALA A 416 -32.32 9.46 -5.19
CA ALA A 416 -31.87 9.05 -3.86
C ALA A 416 -31.96 10.21 -2.87
N LEU A 417 -31.54 11.41 -3.28
CA LEU A 417 -31.59 12.63 -2.46
C LEU A 417 -32.99 13.24 -2.33
N GLU A 418 -33.90 12.90 -3.22
CA GLU A 418 -35.32 13.22 -3.07
C GLU A 418 -36.00 12.29 -2.04
N ALA A 419 -35.59 11.01 -2.01
CA ALA A 419 -36.06 10.02 -1.06
C ALA A 419 -35.52 10.25 0.35
N ASP A 420 -34.23 10.53 0.48
CA ASP A 420 -33.59 10.99 1.74
C ASP A 420 -32.65 12.18 1.52
N PRO A 421 -33.09 13.40 1.75
CA PRO A 421 -32.30 14.62 1.59
C PRO A 421 -31.13 14.78 2.55
N LYS A 422 -31.04 13.94 3.59
CA LYS A 422 -30.00 13.96 4.63
C LYS A 422 -29.10 12.75 4.63
N ASP A 423 -29.23 11.87 3.64
CA ASP A 423 -28.28 10.75 3.50
C ASP A 423 -26.88 11.28 3.18
N ALA A 424 -25.98 11.27 4.16
CA ALA A 424 -24.62 11.76 4.03
C ALA A 424 -23.80 10.98 2.97
N THR A 425 -24.07 9.68 2.84
CA THR A 425 -23.40 8.82 1.85
C THR A 425 -23.83 9.19 0.43
N ALA A 426 -25.15 9.30 0.18
CA ALA A 426 -25.67 9.69 -1.13
C ALA A 426 -25.24 11.12 -1.52
N LEU A 427 -25.26 12.06 -0.56
CA LEU A 427 -24.78 13.44 -0.74
C LEU A 427 -23.28 13.46 -1.10
N GLY A 428 -22.44 12.70 -0.37
CA GLY A 428 -21.00 12.59 -0.61
C GLY A 428 -20.69 11.94 -1.96
N ASN A 429 -21.34 10.83 -2.31
CA ASN A 429 -21.17 10.15 -3.59
C ASN A 429 -21.62 11.03 -4.77
N TYR A 430 -22.70 11.81 -4.60
CA TYR A 430 -23.13 12.74 -5.63
C TYR A 430 -22.16 13.92 -5.77
N ALA A 431 -21.55 14.40 -4.68
CA ALA A 431 -20.50 15.41 -4.74
C ALA A 431 -19.29 14.92 -5.55
N VAL A 432 -18.82 13.69 -5.28
CA VAL A 432 -17.73 13.03 -6.05
C VAL A 432 -18.13 12.89 -7.53
N PHE A 433 -19.37 12.51 -7.83
CA PHE A 433 -19.86 12.44 -9.21
C PHE A 433 -19.85 13.80 -9.92
N LEU A 434 -20.25 14.86 -9.22
CA LEU A 434 -20.23 16.22 -9.76
C LEU A 434 -18.80 16.72 -10.00
N GLN A 435 -17.88 16.37 -9.11
CA GLN A 435 -16.47 16.70 -9.23
C GLN A 435 -15.82 15.99 -10.41
N ASP A 436 -15.84 14.64 -10.41
CA ASP A 436 -15.04 13.83 -11.31
C ASP A 436 -15.62 13.72 -12.73
N ILE A 437 -16.95 13.67 -12.83
CA ILE A 437 -17.63 13.38 -14.10
C ILE A 437 -18.22 14.63 -14.74
N ARG A 438 -18.74 15.54 -13.95
CA ARG A 438 -19.42 16.75 -14.48
C ARG A 438 -18.57 18.00 -14.38
N HIS A 439 -17.45 17.95 -13.69
CA HIS A 439 -16.55 19.09 -13.42
C HIS A 439 -17.31 20.32 -12.92
N ALA A 440 -18.41 20.04 -12.18
CA ALA A 440 -19.30 21.07 -11.63
C ALA A 440 -18.86 21.39 -10.19
N TYR A 441 -17.67 21.94 -10.06
CA TYR A 441 -16.95 22.08 -8.79
C TYR A 441 -17.71 22.87 -7.72
N ASP A 442 -18.38 23.96 -8.07
CA ASP A 442 -19.16 24.75 -7.11
C ASP A 442 -20.34 23.98 -6.57
N GLN A 443 -20.99 23.14 -7.42
CA GLN A 443 -22.06 22.27 -6.98
C GLN A 443 -21.54 21.13 -6.12
N ALA A 444 -20.42 20.52 -6.51
CA ALA A 444 -19.77 19.47 -5.73
C ALA A 444 -19.49 19.93 -4.30
N GLU A 445 -18.93 21.14 -4.16
CA GLU A 445 -18.62 21.71 -2.85
C GLU A 445 -19.86 21.91 -1.98
N VAL A 446 -20.96 22.37 -2.57
CA VAL A 446 -22.24 22.50 -1.85
C VAL A 446 -22.72 21.14 -1.33
N TYR A 447 -22.60 20.09 -2.13
CA TYR A 447 -23.03 18.74 -1.71
C TYR A 447 -22.08 18.13 -0.69
N TYR A 448 -20.78 18.36 -0.73
CA TYR A 448 -19.85 17.97 0.33
C TYR A 448 -20.22 18.63 1.66
N LYS A 449 -20.49 19.93 1.66
CA LYS A 449 -20.90 20.66 2.87
C LYS A 449 -22.23 20.15 3.41
N ARG A 450 -23.23 19.91 2.55
CA ARG A 450 -24.49 19.30 2.97
C ARG A 450 -24.34 17.90 3.56
N ALA A 451 -23.46 17.09 3.00
CA ALA A 451 -23.17 15.76 3.56
C ALA A 451 -22.56 15.86 4.97
N LEU A 452 -21.67 16.81 5.17
CA LEU A 452 -21.04 17.05 6.48
C LEU A 452 -21.94 17.81 7.48
N GLU A 453 -22.96 18.52 6.99
CA GLU A 453 -24.07 19.02 7.83
C GLU A 453 -24.97 17.89 8.31
N ALA A 454 -25.22 16.87 7.46
CA ALA A 454 -26.03 15.70 7.79
C ALA A 454 -25.29 14.75 8.74
N ASP A 455 -24.03 14.46 8.46
CA ASP A 455 -23.13 13.70 9.35
C ASP A 455 -21.74 14.36 9.41
N PRO A 456 -21.44 15.13 10.46
CA PRO A 456 -20.17 15.82 10.64
C PRO A 456 -18.93 14.91 10.77
N ASN A 457 -19.15 13.62 11.07
CA ASN A 457 -18.09 12.62 11.27
C ASN A 457 -18.07 11.54 10.17
N HIS A 458 -18.69 11.77 9.03
CA HIS A 458 -18.68 10.84 7.92
C HIS A 458 -17.29 10.79 7.27
N ALA A 459 -16.44 9.84 7.69
CA ALA A 459 -15.02 9.75 7.35
C ALA A 459 -14.75 9.79 5.84
N ASN A 460 -15.52 9.01 5.04
CA ASN A 460 -15.39 9.01 3.58
C ASN A 460 -15.62 10.40 2.97
N THR A 461 -16.65 11.11 3.41
CA THR A 461 -16.94 12.45 2.89
C THR A 461 -15.89 13.47 3.33
N LEU A 462 -15.42 13.39 4.59
CA LEU A 462 -14.34 14.24 5.08
C LEU A 462 -13.06 14.04 4.26
N GLY A 463 -12.68 12.79 3.99
CA GLY A 463 -11.52 12.46 3.16
C GLY A 463 -11.67 12.95 1.72
N ASN A 464 -12.81 12.69 1.08
CA ASN A 464 -13.07 13.13 -0.30
C ASN A 464 -13.13 14.66 -0.42
N TYR A 465 -13.69 15.35 0.60
CA TYR A 465 -13.71 16.80 0.60
C TYR A 465 -12.32 17.39 0.84
N ALA A 466 -11.45 16.72 1.61
CA ALA A 466 -10.04 17.10 1.74
C ALA A 466 -9.32 17.00 0.38
N ILE A 467 -9.53 15.92 -0.38
CA ILE A 467 -9.00 15.76 -1.74
C ILE A 467 -9.52 16.91 -2.64
N PHE A 468 -10.83 17.18 -2.61
CA PHE A 468 -11.42 18.27 -3.39
C PHE A 468 -10.80 19.63 -3.07
N LEU A 469 -10.57 19.92 -1.79
CA LEU A 469 -9.94 21.17 -1.34
C LEU A 469 -8.47 21.25 -1.78
N ASN A 470 -7.76 20.12 -1.79
CA ASN A 470 -6.39 20.02 -2.26
C ASN A 470 -6.30 20.22 -3.77
N ASP A 471 -6.98 19.37 -4.52
CA ASP A 471 -6.75 19.24 -5.96
C ASP A 471 -7.48 20.31 -6.79
N ILE A 472 -8.67 20.74 -6.31
CA ILE A 472 -9.55 21.62 -7.08
C ILE A 472 -9.54 23.06 -6.56
N ARG A 473 -9.54 23.24 -5.24
CA ARG A 473 -9.58 24.58 -4.63
C ARG A 473 -8.20 25.10 -4.25
N HIS A 474 -7.19 24.24 -4.25
CA HIS A 474 -5.83 24.53 -3.81
C HIS A 474 -5.79 25.19 -2.42
N ASN A 475 -6.77 24.83 -1.58
CA ASN A 475 -6.89 25.29 -0.21
C ASN A 475 -6.26 24.26 0.73
N TYR A 476 -4.95 24.23 0.72
CA TYR A 476 -4.13 23.22 1.41
C TYR A 476 -4.33 23.21 2.94
N ASP A 477 -4.50 24.37 3.55
CA ASP A 477 -4.69 24.43 5.00
C ASP A 477 -6.04 23.84 5.43
N GLN A 478 -7.10 24.10 4.68
CA GLN A 478 -8.39 23.46 4.94
C GLN A 478 -8.36 21.98 4.59
N ALA A 479 -7.72 21.58 3.50
CA ALA A 479 -7.57 20.17 3.14
C ALA A 479 -6.96 19.38 4.29
N GLU A 480 -5.88 19.88 4.88
CA GLU A 480 -5.22 19.23 6.00
C GLU A 480 -6.13 19.09 7.23
N VAL A 481 -6.90 20.12 7.55
CA VAL A 481 -7.89 20.05 8.64
C VAL A 481 -8.92 18.94 8.40
N TYR A 482 -9.39 18.80 7.16
CA TYR A 482 -10.38 17.78 6.82
C TYR A 482 -9.79 16.38 6.78
N TYR A 483 -8.53 16.19 6.35
CA TYR A 483 -7.83 14.91 6.48
C TYR A 483 -7.72 14.48 7.95
N LYS A 484 -7.28 15.39 8.83
CA LYS A 484 -7.17 15.12 10.27
C LYS A 484 -8.54 14.78 10.89
N ARG A 485 -9.59 15.52 10.56
CA ARG A 485 -10.95 15.21 11.01
C ARG A 485 -11.44 13.85 10.50
N ALA A 486 -11.13 13.48 9.26
CA ALA A 486 -11.48 12.18 8.72
C ALA A 486 -10.81 11.04 9.52
N LEU A 487 -9.53 11.23 9.87
CA LEU A 487 -8.77 10.27 10.68
C LEU A 487 -9.15 10.31 12.17
N GLU A 488 -9.66 11.42 12.69
CA GLU A 488 -10.29 11.45 14.01
C GLU A 488 -11.61 10.66 14.03
N ALA A 489 -12.39 10.72 12.94
CA ALA A 489 -13.64 9.98 12.81
C ALA A 489 -13.40 8.47 12.57
N ASP A 490 -12.42 8.12 11.73
CA ASP A 490 -11.98 6.74 11.48
C ASP A 490 -10.44 6.68 11.37
N PRO A 491 -9.74 6.38 12.46
CA PRO A 491 -8.26 6.33 12.48
C PRO A 491 -7.63 5.26 11.58
N ASN A 492 -8.41 4.26 11.16
CA ASN A 492 -7.94 3.16 10.31
C ASN A 492 -8.52 3.24 8.89
N HIS A 493 -8.98 4.40 8.45
CA HIS A 493 -9.49 4.57 7.10
C HIS A 493 -8.33 4.58 6.09
N ALA A 494 -7.99 3.39 5.55
CA ALA A 494 -6.79 3.18 4.73
C ALA A 494 -6.66 4.18 3.56
N ASN A 495 -7.75 4.45 2.84
CA ASN A 495 -7.72 5.42 1.73
C ASN A 495 -7.41 6.84 2.20
N THR A 496 -7.97 7.28 3.32
CA THR A 496 -7.66 8.61 3.86
C THR A 496 -6.23 8.70 4.37
N LEU A 497 -5.73 7.66 5.04
CA LEU A 497 -4.34 7.58 5.48
C LEU A 497 -3.39 7.68 4.28
N GLY A 498 -3.62 6.90 3.21
CA GLY A 498 -2.82 6.95 1.99
C GLY A 498 -2.87 8.31 1.28
N ASN A 499 -4.06 8.91 1.14
CA ASN A 499 -4.22 10.22 0.52
C ASN A 499 -3.61 11.35 1.36
N TYR A 500 -3.69 11.25 2.69
CA TYR A 500 -3.02 12.21 3.56
C TYR A 500 -1.51 12.06 3.52
N ALA A 501 -0.98 10.84 3.37
CA ALA A 501 0.44 10.62 3.14
C ALA A 501 0.92 11.30 1.85
N ILE A 502 0.16 11.16 0.74
CA ILE A 502 0.43 11.87 -0.53
C ILE A 502 0.42 13.38 -0.33
N PHE A 503 -0.60 13.90 0.37
CA PHE A 503 -0.69 15.35 0.67
C PHE A 503 0.52 15.85 1.47
N LEU A 504 0.96 15.11 2.48
CA LEU A 504 2.14 15.46 3.27
C LEU A 504 3.42 15.41 2.43
N GLN A 505 3.53 14.43 1.54
CA GLN A 505 4.64 14.29 0.60
C GLN A 505 4.70 15.47 -0.38
N ASP A 506 3.61 15.71 -1.11
CA ASP A 506 3.62 16.59 -2.28
C ASP A 506 3.39 18.07 -1.93
N ILE A 507 2.64 18.35 -0.86
CA ILE A 507 2.21 19.70 -0.50
C ILE A 507 2.97 20.24 0.72
N ARG A 508 3.12 19.43 1.77
CA ARG A 508 3.81 19.87 2.99
C ARG A 508 5.30 19.55 2.99
N HIS A 509 5.72 18.65 2.11
CA HIS A 509 7.09 18.14 2.07
C HIS A 509 7.56 17.58 3.44
N ASP A 510 6.61 17.09 4.22
CA ASP A 510 6.89 16.41 5.49
C ASP A 510 7.01 14.91 5.24
N TYR A 511 8.18 14.52 4.74
CA TYR A 511 8.42 13.17 4.28
C TYR A 511 8.40 12.12 5.40
N ASP A 512 8.78 12.50 6.62
CA ASP A 512 8.77 11.57 7.75
C ASP A 512 7.34 11.28 8.21
N GLN A 513 6.48 12.28 8.27
CA GLN A 513 5.06 12.06 8.53
C GLN A 513 4.37 11.32 7.37
N ALA A 514 4.70 11.66 6.12
CA ALA A 514 4.16 10.96 4.95
C ALA A 514 4.44 9.46 5.03
N GLU A 515 5.68 9.06 5.30
CA GLU A 515 6.06 7.66 5.45
C GLU A 515 5.29 6.96 6.57
N MET A 516 5.18 7.61 7.74
CA MET A 516 4.40 7.08 8.85
C MET A 516 2.93 6.82 8.46
N TYR A 517 2.31 7.74 7.72
CA TYR A 517 0.92 7.56 7.28
C TYR A 517 0.77 6.52 6.17
N TYR A 518 1.76 6.37 5.26
CA TYR A 518 1.80 5.24 4.33
C TYR A 518 1.84 3.91 5.07
N MET A 519 2.71 3.77 6.08
CA MET A 519 2.79 2.54 6.88
C MET A 519 1.48 2.26 7.62
N GLN A 520 0.86 3.28 8.24
CA GLN A 520 -0.45 3.12 8.87
C GLN A 520 -1.55 2.72 7.87
N ALA A 521 -1.51 3.26 6.66
CA ALA A 521 -2.46 2.89 5.61
C ALA A 521 -2.28 1.42 5.17
N LEU A 522 -1.04 0.96 5.07
CA LEU A 522 -0.70 -0.43 4.77
C LEU A 522 -1.05 -1.37 5.92
N ASP A 523 -0.90 -0.93 7.17
CA ASP A 523 -1.37 -1.69 8.33
C ASP A 523 -2.90 -1.82 8.35
N ALA A 524 -3.61 -0.76 7.95
CA ALA A 524 -5.07 -0.74 7.89
C ALA A 524 -5.63 -1.60 6.74
N ASP A 525 -4.98 -1.59 5.57
CA ASP A 525 -5.32 -2.43 4.43
C ASP A 525 -4.05 -2.89 3.68
N PRO A 526 -3.48 -4.05 4.08
CA PRO A 526 -2.26 -4.59 3.49
C PRO A 526 -2.37 -5.02 2.01
N LYS A 527 -3.58 -5.06 1.46
CA LYS A 527 -3.84 -5.44 0.06
C LYS A 527 -4.27 -4.28 -0.82
N ASN A 528 -4.24 -3.07 -0.31
CA ASN A 528 -4.57 -1.89 -1.09
C ASN A 528 -3.48 -1.59 -2.12
N ALA A 529 -3.66 -2.08 -3.35
CA ALA A 529 -2.69 -1.94 -4.42
C ALA A 529 -2.33 -0.47 -4.72
N ASN A 530 -3.29 0.46 -4.57
CA ASN A 530 -3.04 1.90 -4.71
C ASN A 530 -2.03 2.40 -3.67
N THR A 531 -2.30 2.10 -2.39
CA THR A 531 -1.43 2.56 -1.29
C THR A 531 -0.04 1.94 -1.38
N ILE A 532 0.02 0.62 -1.65
CA ILE A 532 1.30 -0.09 -1.83
C ILE A 532 2.09 0.52 -3.00
N GLY A 533 1.43 0.78 -4.14
CA GLY A 533 2.04 1.38 -5.32
C GLY A 533 2.53 2.80 -5.07
N ASN A 534 1.75 3.63 -4.38
CA ASN A 534 2.13 5.00 -4.03
C ASN A 534 3.30 5.03 -3.02
N TYR A 535 3.33 4.10 -2.06
CA TYR A 535 4.48 3.98 -1.16
C TYR A 535 5.74 3.53 -1.90
N ALA A 536 5.62 2.66 -2.91
CA ALA A 536 6.74 2.31 -3.77
C ALA A 536 7.29 3.53 -4.55
N VAL A 537 6.40 4.41 -5.05
CA VAL A 537 6.79 5.70 -5.65
C VAL A 537 7.51 6.58 -4.64
N PHE A 538 6.98 6.71 -3.42
CA PHE A 538 7.62 7.48 -2.34
C PHE A 538 9.03 6.97 -2.02
N LEU A 539 9.20 5.67 -1.89
CA LEU A 539 10.51 5.05 -1.63
C LEU A 539 11.50 5.32 -2.77
N LYS A 540 11.02 5.27 -4.02
CA LYS A 540 11.82 5.57 -5.21
C LYS A 540 12.26 7.04 -5.25
N ASP A 541 11.30 7.97 -5.14
CA ASP A 541 11.52 9.37 -5.46
C ASP A 541 12.05 10.19 -4.27
N ILE A 542 11.68 9.80 -3.04
CA ILE A 542 12.00 10.55 -1.82
C ILE A 542 13.09 9.88 -0.99
N ARG A 543 12.96 8.57 -0.73
CA ARG A 543 13.94 7.85 0.10
C ARG A 543 15.11 7.30 -0.71
N HIS A 544 14.94 7.20 -2.03
CA HIS A 544 15.92 6.60 -2.95
C HIS A 544 16.28 5.16 -2.56
N ASP A 545 15.34 4.47 -1.87
CA ASP A 545 15.47 3.06 -1.55
C ASP A 545 14.87 2.21 -2.68
N TYR A 546 15.67 2.03 -3.70
CA TYR A 546 15.22 1.37 -4.93
C TYR A 546 14.91 -0.11 -4.76
N ASP A 547 15.55 -0.79 -3.82
CA ASP A 547 15.31 -2.21 -3.59
C ASP A 547 13.99 -2.44 -2.86
N GLN A 548 13.70 -1.63 -1.85
CA GLN A 548 12.39 -1.65 -1.21
C GLN A 548 11.28 -1.18 -2.17
N ALA A 549 11.51 -0.11 -2.94
CA ALA A 549 10.54 0.37 -3.93
C ALA A 549 10.14 -0.76 -4.90
N GLU A 550 11.11 -1.50 -5.43
CA GLU A 550 10.85 -2.62 -6.32
C GLU A 550 10.04 -3.74 -5.64
N SER A 551 10.37 -4.07 -4.39
CA SER A 551 9.63 -5.04 -3.60
C SER A 551 8.15 -4.64 -3.44
N TYR A 552 7.89 -3.37 -3.12
CA TYR A 552 6.52 -2.86 -2.98
C TYR A 552 5.77 -2.80 -4.31
N TYR A 553 6.40 -2.45 -5.43
CA TYR A 553 5.75 -2.57 -6.75
C TYR A 553 5.30 -4.01 -7.02
N LYS A 554 6.16 -4.98 -6.75
CA LYS A 554 5.82 -6.41 -6.92
C LYS A 554 4.70 -6.85 -5.97
N GLN A 555 4.67 -6.35 -4.73
CA GLN A 555 3.58 -6.61 -3.78
C GLN A 555 2.26 -5.98 -4.25
N ALA A 556 2.28 -4.75 -4.75
CA ALA A 556 1.08 -4.12 -5.30
C ALA A 556 0.49 -4.91 -6.47
N LEU A 557 1.36 -5.39 -7.38
CA LEU A 557 0.94 -6.22 -8.51
C LEU A 557 0.56 -7.65 -8.10
N ALA A 558 1.03 -8.15 -6.97
CA ALA A 558 0.54 -9.41 -6.39
C ALA A 558 -0.86 -9.25 -5.77
N ALA A 559 -1.17 -8.06 -5.20
CA ALA A 559 -2.48 -7.74 -4.67
C ALA A 559 -3.51 -7.48 -5.80
N ASP A 560 -3.12 -6.72 -6.82
CA ASP A 560 -3.91 -6.49 -8.04
C ASP A 560 -3.02 -6.56 -9.30
N PRO A 561 -2.98 -7.70 -9.99
CA PRO A 561 -2.17 -7.87 -11.20
C PRO A 561 -2.55 -6.96 -12.37
N ASN A 562 -3.75 -6.41 -12.37
CA ASN A 562 -4.27 -5.54 -13.41
C ASN A 562 -4.33 -4.06 -12.99
N HIS A 563 -3.65 -3.67 -11.92
CA HIS A 563 -3.63 -2.29 -11.47
C HIS A 563 -2.81 -1.41 -12.40
N ALA A 564 -3.46 -0.78 -13.38
CA ALA A 564 -2.83 -0.07 -14.49
C ALA A 564 -1.82 1.01 -14.05
N ASN A 565 -2.13 1.78 -13.01
CA ASN A 565 -1.22 2.80 -12.49
C ASN A 565 0.07 2.19 -11.90
N THR A 566 -0.04 1.12 -11.14
CA THR A 566 1.15 0.43 -10.59
C THR A 566 1.98 -0.21 -11.70
N LEU A 567 1.34 -0.84 -12.69
CA LEU A 567 2.04 -1.38 -13.85
C LEU A 567 2.82 -0.30 -14.60
N GLY A 568 2.21 0.87 -14.84
CA GLY A 568 2.86 2.01 -15.48
C GLY A 568 4.01 2.61 -14.65
N ASN A 569 3.83 2.76 -13.34
CA ASN A 569 4.86 3.28 -12.44
C ASN A 569 6.03 2.29 -12.27
N TYR A 570 5.76 0.99 -12.25
CA TYR A 570 6.81 -0.03 -12.21
C TYR A 570 7.57 -0.09 -13.54
N ALA A 571 6.88 0.08 -14.67
CA ALA A 571 7.55 0.21 -15.97
C ALA A 571 8.50 1.41 -15.99
N LEU A 572 8.06 2.57 -15.48
CA LEU A 572 8.91 3.77 -15.34
C LEU A 572 10.11 3.51 -14.41
N PHE A 573 9.90 2.83 -13.29
CA PHE A 573 10.99 2.42 -12.39
C PHE A 573 12.02 1.52 -13.09
N LEU A 574 11.57 0.52 -13.83
CA LEU A 574 12.46 -0.37 -14.58
C LEU A 574 13.23 0.39 -15.65
N GLN A 575 12.60 1.35 -16.31
CA GLN A 575 13.22 2.21 -17.30
C GLN A 575 14.31 3.09 -16.69
N ASP A 576 13.99 3.85 -15.63
CA ASP A 576 14.82 4.95 -15.16
C ASP A 576 15.88 4.48 -14.15
N ILE A 577 15.57 3.44 -13.35
CA ILE A 577 16.42 2.98 -12.24
C ILE A 577 17.14 1.67 -12.57
N ARG A 578 16.43 0.68 -13.12
CA ARG A 578 17.04 -0.62 -13.44
C ARG A 578 17.60 -0.69 -14.85
N HIS A 579 17.21 0.24 -15.72
CA HIS A 579 17.56 0.28 -17.14
C HIS A 579 17.21 -1.01 -17.87
N ASP A 580 16.18 -1.71 -17.38
CA ASP A 580 15.63 -2.93 -18.03
C ASP A 580 14.51 -2.52 -18.97
N TYR A 581 14.90 -2.05 -20.14
CA TYR A 581 13.99 -1.47 -21.13
C TYR A 581 13.01 -2.50 -21.72
N ASP A 582 13.40 -3.77 -21.78
CA ASP A 582 12.51 -4.81 -22.34
C ASP A 582 11.41 -5.18 -21.36
N GLN A 583 11.72 -5.28 -20.06
CA GLN A 583 10.71 -5.47 -19.05
C GLN A 583 9.84 -4.21 -18.87
N ALA A 584 10.44 -3.02 -18.92
CA ALA A 584 9.70 -1.76 -18.85
C ALA A 584 8.62 -1.71 -19.96
N GLU A 585 9.00 -2.02 -21.19
CA GLU A 585 8.06 -2.04 -22.32
C GLU A 585 6.93 -3.07 -22.13
N ALA A 586 7.27 -4.27 -21.61
CA ALA A 586 6.27 -5.30 -21.34
C ALA A 586 5.23 -4.81 -20.30
N TYR A 587 5.68 -4.15 -19.22
CA TYR A 587 4.78 -3.61 -18.21
C TYR A 587 3.97 -2.40 -18.69
N TYR A 588 4.50 -1.53 -19.54
CA TYR A 588 3.70 -0.48 -20.21
C TYR A 588 2.56 -1.09 -21.03
N LYS A 589 2.85 -2.15 -21.80
CA LYS A 589 1.83 -2.85 -22.59
C LYS A 589 0.77 -3.51 -21.70
N GLN A 590 1.17 -4.15 -20.62
CA GLN A 590 0.24 -4.72 -19.63
C GLN A 590 -0.63 -3.64 -18.98
N ALA A 591 -0.07 -2.48 -18.63
CA ALA A 591 -0.83 -1.36 -18.11
C ALA A 591 -1.93 -0.91 -19.09
N LEU A 592 -1.62 -0.88 -20.38
CA LEU A 592 -2.55 -0.49 -21.43
C LEU A 592 -3.52 -1.59 -21.84
N GLU A 593 -3.22 -2.86 -21.55
CA GLU A 593 -4.17 -3.98 -21.64
C GLU A 593 -5.17 -3.93 -20.48
N ALA A 594 -4.70 -3.60 -19.28
CA ALA A 594 -5.55 -3.46 -18.08
C ALA A 594 -6.48 -2.24 -18.18
N ASP A 595 -5.96 -1.10 -18.60
CA ASP A 595 -6.74 0.11 -18.88
C ASP A 595 -6.28 0.81 -20.17
N PRO A 596 -6.94 0.53 -21.29
CA PRO A 596 -6.60 1.13 -22.60
C PRO A 596 -6.75 2.65 -22.69
N LYS A 597 -7.42 3.27 -21.71
CA LYS A 597 -7.65 4.71 -21.63
C LYS A 597 -6.86 5.37 -20.48
N ASN A 598 -5.95 4.67 -19.82
CA ASN A 598 -5.11 5.26 -18.81
C ASN A 598 -4.17 6.31 -19.41
N ALA A 599 -4.50 7.57 -19.25
CA ALA A 599 -3.77 8.68 -19.86
C ALA A 599 -2.29 8.71 -19.43
N ASN A 600 -2.02 8.46 -18.14
CA ASN A 600 -0.65 8.42 -17.61
C ASN A 600 0.18 7.30 -18.24
N ALA A 601 -0.36 6.07 -18.31
CA ALA A 601 0.34 4.96 -18.93
C ALA A 601 0.58 5.19 -20.43
N LEU A 602 -0.41 5.73 -21.15
CA LEU A 602 -0.27 6.12 -22.56
C LEU A 602 0.81 7.18 -22.76
N GLY A 603 0.83 8.24 -21.91
CA GLY A 603 1.81 9.32 -21.98
C GLY A 603 3.22 8.86 -21.65
N ASN A 604 3.40 8.04 -20.59
CA ASN A 604 4.70 7.50 -20.21
C ASN A 604 5.23 6.52 -21.26
N TYR A 605 4.37 5.67 -21.83
CA TYR A 605 4.80 4.79 -22.91
C TYR A 605 5.17 5.56 -24.18
N ALA A 606 4.46 6.66 -24.52
CA ALA A 606 4.85 7.55 -25.60
C ALA A 606 6.25 8.16 -25.37
N LEU A 607 6.53 8.60 -24.14
CA LEU A 607 7.83 9.12 -23.73
C LEU A 607 8.93 8.05 -23.83
N PHE A 608 8.65 6.81 -23.40
CA PHE A 608 9.55 5.66 -23.54
C PHE A 608 9.87 5.37 -25.02
N LEU A 609 8.85 5.32 -25.88
CA LEU A 609 9.02 5.11 -27.32
C LEU A 609 9.85 6.22 -27.96
N LYS A 610 9.64 7.48 -27.55
CA LYS A 610 10.44 8.63 -28.00
C LYS A 610 11.91 8.51 -27.60
N ASN A 611 12.17 8.29 -26.30
CA ASN A 611 13.50 8.47 -25.76
C ASN A 611 14.36 7.20 -25.82
N ILE A 612 13.74 6.00 -25.75
CA ILE A 612 14.44 4.72 -25.62
C ILE A 612 14.39 3.91 -26.93
N ARG A 613 13.20 3.77 -27.52
CA ARG A 613 13.02 2.99 -28.75
C ARG A 613 13.22 3.82 -30.01
N HIS A 614 13.17 5.15 -29.91
CA HIS A 614 13.23 6.07 -31.02
C HIS A 614 12.16 5.82 -32.10
N ASP A 615 11.03 5.20 -31.67
CA ASP A 615 9.87 4.98 -32.54
C ASP A 615 8.93 6.17 -32.46
N TYR A 616 9.26 7.19 -33.20
CA TYR A 616 8.59 8.48 -33.17
C TYR A 616 7.14 8.44 -33.67
N ASP A 617 6.85 7.55 -34.62
CA ASP A 617 5.50 7.43 -35.16
C ASP A 617 4.54 6.75 -34.16
N GLN A 618 4.97 5.71 -33.49
CA GLN A 618 4.21 5.11 -32.40
C GLN A 618 4.09 6.08 -31.20
N ALA A 619 5.18 6.75 -30.83
CA ALA A 619 5.17 7.74 -29.75
C ALA A 619 4.08 8.81 -29.98
N GLU A 620 4.02 9.36 -31.19
CA GLU A 620 2.99 10.34 -31.54
C GLU A 620 1.56 9.78 -31.44
N GLY A 621 1.37 8.52 -31.92
CA GLY A 621 0.09 7.82 -31.81
C GLY A 621 -0.36 7.67 -30.37
N TYR A 622 0.54 7.33 -29.45
CA TYR A 622 0.24 7.20 -28.03
C TYR A 622 0.01 8.53 -27.33
N TYR A 623 0.74 9.61 -27.68
CA TYR A 623 0.42 10.96 -27.18
C TYR A 623 -1.00 11.40 -27.57
N LYS A 624 -1.40 11.17 -28.82
CA LYS A 624 -2.75 11.51 -29.29
C LYS A 624 -3.82 10.71 -28.53
N ARG A 625 -3.63 9.39 -28.36
CA ARG A 625 -4.53 8.56 -27.56
C ARG A 625 -4.59 9.00 -26.09
N ALA A 626 -3.48 9.40 -25.52
CA ALA A 626 -3.46 9.92 -24.16
C ALA A 626 -4.30 11.20 -24.03
N LEU A 627 -4.20 12.11 -25.00
CA LEU A 627 -4.98 13.34 -25.05
C LEU A 627 -6.45 13.14 -25.48
N GLU A 628 -6.78 12.02 -26.13
CA GLU A 628 -8.17 11.60 -26.33
C GLU A 628 -8.78 11.08 -25.01
N ALA A 629 -7.98 10.40 -24.18
CA ALA A 629 -8.43 9.89 -22.88
C ALA A 629 -8.56 11.03 -21.85
N ASP A 630 -7.60 11.93 -21.79
CA ASP A 630 -7.64 13.14 -20.96
C ASP A 630 -7.14 14.37 -21.74
N PRO A 631 -8.05 15.16 -22.35
CA PRO A 631 -7.71 16.33 -23.16
C PRO A 631 -7.06 17.49 -22.40
N ASN A 632 -7.17 17.51 -21.08
CA ASN A 632 -6.67 18.58 -20.22
C ASN A 632 -5.50 18.15 -19.33
N HIS A 633 -4.84 17.05 -19.63
CA HIS A 633 -3.71 16.59 -18.87
C HIS A 633 -2.45 17.41 -19.14
N ALA A 634 -2.13 18.35 -18.27
CA ALA A 634 -1.08 19.35 -18.47
C ALA A 634 0.30 18.74 -18.79
N ASN A 635 0.72 17.69 -18.08
CA ASN A 635 1.99 16.99 -18.33
C ASN A 635 2.05 16.40 -19.74
N ILE A 636 0.98 15.72 -20.18
CA ILE A 636 0.95 15.08 -21.50
C ILE A 636 0.93 16.12 -22.59
N LEU A 637 0.14 17.20 -22.40
CA LEU A 637 0.11 18.33 -23.32
C LEU A 637 1.51 18.97 -23.49
N GLY A 638 2.22 19.18 -22.36
CA GLY A 638 3.59 19.73 -22.36
C GLY A 638 4.61 18.79 -23.02
N ASN A 639 4.54 17.48 -22.73
CA ASN A 639 5.43 16.48 -23.32
C ASN A 639 5.18 16.30 -24.81
N TYR A 640 3.91 16.36 -25.26
CA TYR A 640 3.59 16.31 -26.67
C TYR A 640 4.01 17.60 -27.40
N ALA A 641 3.90 18.77 -26.76
CA ALA A 641 4.44 20.02 -27.30
C ALA A 641 5.96 19.93 -27.51
N LEU A 642 6.69 19.38 -26.52
CA LEU A 642 8.12 19.16 -26.61
C LEU A 642 8.47 18.14 -27.72
N PHE A 643 7.67 17.08 -27.88
CA PHE A 643 7.82 16.12 -28.97
C PHE A 643 7.64 16.79 -30.35
N LEU A 644 6.61 17.63 -30.50
CA LEU A 644 6.35 18.34 -31.74
C LEU A 644 7.47 19.34 -32.05
N GLN A 645 8.03 19.99 -31.05
CA GLN A 645 9.15 20.90 -31.16
C GLN A 645 10.42 20.18 -31.63
N ASP A 646 10.83 19.14 -30.89
CA ASP A 646 12.16 18.53 -31.00
C ASP A 646 12.23 17.50 -32.14
N ILE A 647 11.13 16.77 -32.37
CA ILE A 647 11.12 15.61 -33.29
C ILE A 647 10.39 15.95 -34.61
N ARG A 648 9.25 16.62 -34.55
CA ARG A 648 8.47 16.93 -35.75
C ARG A 648 8.80 18.33 -36.33
N HIS A 649 9.45 19.17 -35.52
CA HIS A 649 9.75 20.57 -35.88
C HIS A 649 8.49 21.35 -36.28
N ASP A 650 7.32 20.92 -35.75
CA ASP A 650 6.06 21.63 -35.96
C ASP A 650 5.86 22.66 -34.83
N TYR A 651 6.57 23.77 -34.97
CA TYR A 651 6.63 24.79 -33.94
C TYR A 651 5.27 25.47 -33.69
N ASP A 652 4.41 25.56 -34.69
CA ASP A 652 3.10 26.18 -34.52
C ASP A 652 2.14 25.26 -33.73
N GLN A 653 2.21 23.96 -33.94
CA GLN A 653 1.47 23.03 -33.10
C GLN A 653 2.09 22.94 -31.71
N ALA A 654 3.42 22.88 -31.58
CA ALA A 654 4.09 22.86 -30.28
C ALA A 654 3.61 24.02 -29.40
N GLU A 655 3.62 25.24 -29.94
CA GLU A 655 3.16 26.42 -29.20
C GLU A 655 1.69 26.33 -28.77
N ARG A 656 0.81 25.81 -29.64
CA ARG A 656 -0.59 25.58 -29.27
C ARG A 656 -0.76 24.63 -28.12
N TYR A 657 0.04 23.55 -28.10
CA TYR A 657 -0.03 22.55 -27.02
C TYR A 657 0.61 23.06 -25.73
N TYR A 658 1.69 23.87 -25.77
CA TYR A 658 2.19 24.54 -24.57
C TYR A 658 1.13 25.48 -23.97
N LYS A 659 0.43 26.27 -24.79
CA LYS A 659 -0.66 27.13 -24.30
C LYS A 659 -1.81 26.34 -23.71
N LYS A 660 -2.21 25.24 -24.35
CA LYS A 660 -3.22 24.33 -23.77
C LYS A 660 -2.79 23.71 -22.44
N ALA A 661 -1.52 23.33 -22.31
CA ALA A 661 -0.99 22.82 -21.04
C ALA A 661 -1.14 23.87 -19.93
N LEU A 662 -0.85 25.14 -20.24
CA LEU A 662 -0.97 26.25 -19.30
C LEU A 662 -2.41 26.78 -19.11
N GLU A 663 -3.32 26.48 -20.04
CA GLU A 663 -4.76 26.67 -19.83
C GLU A 663 -5.33 25.61 -18.89
N ALA A 664 -4.85 24.37 -19.00
CA ALA A 664 -5.25 23.25 -18.13
C ALA A 664 -4.70 23.42 -16.70
N ASP A 665 -3.42 23.77 -16.59
CA ASP A 665 -2.78 24.10 -15.31
C ASP A 665 -1.87 25.34 -15.47
N PRO A 666 -2.34 26.54 -15.07
CA PRO A 666 -1.59 27.77 -15.18
C PRO A 666 -0.28 27.84 -14.40
N ASN A 667 -0.12 26.96 -13.40
CA ASN A 667 1.06 26.87 -12.53
C ASN A 667 1.89 25.64 -12.78
N HIS A 668 1.67 24.93 -13.88
CA HIS A 668 2.43 23.72 -14.21
C HIS A 668 3.90 24.05 -14.52
N ALA A 669 4.77 23.90 -13.54
CA ALA A 669 6.15 24.38 -13.57
C ALA A 669 6.96 23.88 -14.79
N ASN A 670 6.78 22.60 -15.19
CA ASN A 670 7.50 22.04 -16.35
C ASN A 670 7.00 22.63 -17.67
N ALA A 671 5.68 22.79 -17.84
CA ALA A 671 5.13 23.42 -19.04
C ALA A 671 5.56 24.90 -19.16
N LEU A 672 5.56 25.63 -18.03
CA LEU A 672 6.06 27.02 -17.96
C LEU A 672 7.54 27.10 -18.37
N GLY A 673 8.38 26.22 -17.81
CA GLY A 673 9.82 26.19 -18.11
C GLY A 673 10.11 25.82 -19.57
N ASN A 674 9.48 24.76 -20.09
CA ASN A 674 9.65 24.32 -21.47
C ASN A 674 9.15 25.36 -22.46
N TYR A 675 8.00 26.01 -22.18
CA TYR A 675 7.49 27.08 -23.02
C TYR A 675 8.39 28.33 -23.01
N ALA A 676 9.03 28.62 -21.85
CA ALA A 676 10.02 29.70 -21.78
C ALA A 676 11.24 29.41 -22.67
N VAL A 677 11.74 28.16 -22.66
CA VAL A 677 12.82 27.70 -23.54
C VAL A 677 12.38 27.82 -25.02
N PHE A 678 11.17 27.34 -25.34
CA PHE A 678 10.62 27.44 -26.68
C PHE A 678 10.54 28.90 -27.18
N LEU A 679 10.04 29.82 -26.35
CA LEU A 679 9.96 31.24 -26.67
C LEU A 679 11.35 31.87 -26.90
N LYS A 680 12.34 31.44 -26.06
CA LYS A 680 13.73 31.91 -26.21
C LYS A 680 14.36 31.41 -27.50
N ASP A 681 14.32 30.10 -27.76
CA ASP A 681 15.14 29.48 -28.81
C ASP A 681 14.45 29.43 -30.16
N ILE A 682 13.10 29.39 -30.22
CA ILE A 682 12.35 29.23 -31.47
C ILE A 682 11.64 30.51 -31.89
N ARG A 683 10.99 31.20 -30.94
CA ARG A 683 10.24 32.41 -31.25
C ARG A 683 11.06 33.70 -31.08
N HIS A 684 12.20 33.62 -30.39
CA HIS A 684 13.03 34.75 -30.03
C HIS A 684 12.27 35.88 -29.32
N ASP A 685 11.18 35.51 -28.63
CA ASP A 685 10.39 36.43 -27.78
C ASP A 685 10.94 36.44 -26.38
N TYR A 686 12.02 37.17 -26.20
CA TYR A 686 12.79 37.16 -24.96
C TYR A 686 12.04 37.76 -23.76
N ASP A 687 11.14 38.71 -23.99
CA ASP A 687 10.36 39.31 -22.91
C ASP A 687 9.31 38.36 -22.38
N GLN A 688 8.61 37.66 -23.27
CA GLN A 688 7.70 36.59 -22.82
C GLN A 688 8.47 35.43 -22.20
N ALA A 689 9.58 34.99 -22.77
CA ALA A 689 10.42 33.94 -22.23
C ALA A 689 10.80 34.23 -20.77
N GLU A 690 11.27 35.47 -20.50
CA GLU A 690 11.61 35.85 -19.11
C GLU A 690 10.42 35.80 -18.16
N ALA A 691 9.26 36.28 -18.61
CA ALA A 691 8.04 36.22 -17.78
C ALA A 691 7.67 34.77 -17.43
N TYR A 692 7.78 33.85 -18.39
CA TYR A 692 7.49 32.43 -18.16
C TYR A 692 8.56 31.75 -17.31
N TYR A 693 9.85 32.07 -17.43
CA TYR A 693 10.89 31.60 -16.52
C TYR A 693 10.58 32.01 -15.08
N LYS A 694 10.22 33.27 -14.85
CA LYS A 694 9.87 33.75 -13.51
C LYS A 694 8.65 33.03 -12.93
N ARG A 695 7.61 32.83 -13.74
CA ARG A 695 6.43 32.04 -13.33
C ARG A 695 6.79 30.58 -13.03
N ALA A 696 7.67 29.96 -13.82
CA ALA A 696 8.12 28.59 -13.56
C ALA A 696 8.85 28.50 -12.21
N LEU A 697 9.63 29.51 -11.86
CA LEU A 697 10.34 29.60 -10.58
C LEU A 697 9.43 30.02 -9.40
N GLU A 698 8.33 30.71 -9.67
CA GLU A 698 7.29 30.94 -8.65
C GLU A 698 6.51 29.66 -8.36
N ALA A 699 6.24 28.84 -9.38
CA ALA A 699 5.56 27.57 -9.23
C ALA A 699 6.45 26.50 -8.56
N ASP A 700 7.75 26.48 -8.90
CA ASP A 700 8.72 25.58 -8.30
C ASP A 700 10.06 26.30 -8.03
N PRO A 701 10.22 26.92 -6.85
CA PRO A 701 11.39 27.75 -6.53
C PRO A 701 12.70 26.97 -6.32
N LYS A 702 12.63 25.62 -6.18
CA LYS A 702 13.77 24.78 -5.84
C LYS A 702 14.18 23.82 -6.95
N ASP A 703 13.59 23.91 -8.14
CA ASP A 703 14.02 23.09 -9.26
C ASP A 703 15.36 23.59 -9.83
N ALA A 704 16.41 22.80 -9.64
CA ALA A 704 17.75 23.13 -10.08
C ALA A 704 17.85 23.34 -11.60
N ASN A 705 17.10 22.60 -12.41
CA ASN A 705 17.12 22.73 -13.86
C ASN A 705 16.46 24.03 -14.31
N LYS A 706 15.31 24.42 -13.74
CA LYS A 706 14.64 25.68 -14.05
C LYS A 706 15.47 26.89 -13.63
N LEU A 707 16.10 26.83 -12.44
CA LEU A 707 17.03 27.83 -11.95
C LEU A 707 18.25 27.95 -12.89
N GLY A 708 18.82 26.82 -13.34
CA GLY A 708 19.92 26.76 -14.29
C GLY A 708 19.56 27.33 -15.67
N ASN A 709 18.39 26.96 -16.21
CA ASN A 709 17.90 27.48 -17.49
C ASN A 709 17.66 28.99 -17.47
N TYR A 710 17.14 29.51 -16.35
CA TYR A 710 16.98 30.97 -16.21
C TYR A 710 18.32 31.66 -16.02
N ALA A 711 19.32 31.05 -15.37
CA ALA A 711 20.68 31.58 -15.28
C ALA A 711 21.32 31.68 -16.68
N ILE A 712 21.17 30.65 -17.53
CA ILE A 712 21.63 30.67 -18.95
C ILE A 712 20.92 31.77 -19.70
N PHE A 713 19.60 31.95 -19.55
CA PHE A 713 18.86 33.02 -20.19
C PHE A 713 19.40 34.41 -19.79
N LEU A 714 19.70 34.64 -18.51
CA LEU A 714 20.25 35.87 -17.99
C LEU A 714 21.67 36.13 -18.53
N GLU A 715 22.50 35.08 -18.66
CA GLU A 715 23.83 35.11 -19.21
C GLU A 715 23.80 35.47 -20.70
N ASP A 716 23.11 34.68 -21.51
CA ASP A 716 23.20 34.72 -22.97
C ASP A 716 22.35 35.85 -23.58
N ILE A 717 21.19 36.15 -23.03
CA ILE A 717 20.20 37.04 -23.60
C ILE A 717 20.18 38.42 -22.90
N ARG A 718 20.16 38.43 -21.59
CA ARG A 718 20.10 39.69 -20.83
C ARG A 718 21.47 40.26 -20.51
N HIS A 719 22.53 39.43 -20.60
CA HIS A 719 23.89 39.78 -20.22
C HIS A 719 23.99 40.30 -18.77
N ASP A 720 23.04 39.85 -17.91
CA ASP A 720 23.04 40.16 -16.48
C ASP A 720 23.82 39.07 -15.73
N TYR A 721 25.14 39.20 -15.81
CA TYR A 721 26.06 38.19 -15.30
C TYR A 721 26.01 38.03 -13.76
N ASP A 722 25.64 39.09 -13.05
CA ASP A 722 25.55 39.03 -11.58
C ASP A 722 24.30 38.28 -11.14
N GLN A 723 23.16 38.49 -11.79
CA GLN A 723 21.98 37.70 -11.58
C GLN A 723 22.15 36.27 -12.06
N ALA A 724 22.75 36.05 -13.23
CA ALA A 724 23.06 34.73 -13.76
C ALA A 724 23.84 33.89 -12.73
N GLU A 725 24.92 34.45 -12.19
CA GLU A 725 25.71 33.75 -11.15
C GLU A 725 24.89 33.44 -9.89
N THR A 726 24.02 34.37 -9.48
CA THR A 726 23.15 34.16 -8.34
C THR A 726 22.22 32.96 -8.56
N TYR A 727 21.66 32.83 -9.78
CA TYR A 727 20.76 31.72 -10.09
C TYR A 727 21.50 30.39 -10.30
N TYR A 728 22.73 30.39 -10.84
CA TYR A 728 23.57 29.19 -10.85
C TYR A 728 23.84 28.69 -9.41
N LYS A 729 24.17 29.60 -8.49
CA LYS A 729 24.39 29.23 -7.08
C LYS A 729 23.12 28.69 -6.42
N LYS A 730 21.97 29.31 -6.67
CA LYS A 730 20.67 28.80 -6.18
C LYS A 730 20.35 27.41 -6.75
N ALA A 731 20.66 27.16 -8.03
CA ALA A 731 20.50 25.83 -8.63
C ALA A 731 21.33 24.78 -7.88
N LEU A 732 22.57 25.13 -7.54
CA LEU A 732 23.48 24.25 -6.81
C LEU A 732 23.21 24.16 -5.29
N GLU A 733 22.49 25.14 -4.74
CA GLU A 733 21.93 25.04 -3.37
C GLU A 733 20.72 24.09 -3.35
N ALA A 734 19.90 24.13 -4.38
CA ALA A 734 18.73 23.27 -4.53
C ALA A 734 19.13 21.81 -4.79
N ASP A 735 20.09 21.60 -5.71
CA ASP A 735 20.67 20.27 -5.97
C ASP A 735 22.20 20.37 -6.13
N PRO A 736 22.96 20.09 -5.08
CA PRO A 736 24.43 20.15 -5.11
C PRO A 736 25.10 19.13 -6.04
N LYS A 737 24.35 18.14 -6.54
CA LYS A 737 24.83 17.08 -7.44
C LYS A 737 24.24 17.20 -8.86
N ASN A 738 23.53 18.25 -9.18
CA ASN A 738 23.01 18.44 -10.53
C ASN A 738 24.15 18.65 -11.54
N ALA A 739 24.46 17.60 -12.31
CA ALA A 739 25.58 17.60 -13.23
C ALA A 739 25.50 18.72 -14.29
N ASN A 740 24.29 19.00 -14.79
CA ASN A 740 24.05 20.06 -15.77
C ASN A 740 24.29 21.46 -15.17
N ALA A 741 23.76 21.72 -13.98
CA ALA A 741 23.97 23.00 -13.32
C ALA A 741 25.46 23.21 -12.95
N LEU A 742 26.15 22.17 -12.49
CA LEU A 742 27.58 22.21 -12.23
C LEU A 742 28.39 22.48 -13.49
N GLY A 743 28.09 21.79 -14.60
CA GLY A 743 28.75 21.97 -15.88
C GLY A 743 28.52 23.37 -16.47
N ASN A 744 27.30 23.86 -16.48
CA ASN A 744 26.96 25.20 -16.99
C ASN A 744 27.59 26.30 -16.14
N TYR A 745 27.60 26.18 -14.82
CA TYR A 745 28.30 27.13 -13.97
C TYR A 745 29.82 27.10 -14.18
N ALA A 746 30.42 25.94 -14.47
CA ALA A 746 31.84 25.87 -14.84
C ALA A 746 32.12 26.61 -16.15
N VAL A 747 31.24 26.50 -17.16
CA VAL A 747 31.32 27.26 -18.42
C VAL A 747 31.23 28.76 -18.15
N PHE A 748 30.24 29.18 -17.33
CA PHE A 748 30.11 30.61 -16.94
C PHE A 748 31.37 31.13 -16.24
N LEU A 749 31.91 30.39 -15.28
CA LEU A 749 33.14 30.76 -14.56
C LEU A 749 34.35 30.87 -15.50
N LYS A 750 34.44 29.95 -16.50
CA LYS A 750 35.48 29.99 -17.55
C LYS A 750 35.33 31.25 -18.45
N ASN A 751 34.16 31.47 -19.01
CA ASN A 751 33.95 32.44 -20.06
C ASN A 751 33.76 33.87 -19.54
N ILE A 752 33.02 34.03 -18.44
CA ILE A 752 32.58 35.33 -17.93
C ILE A 752 33.45 35.80 -16.78
N ARG A 753 33.62 34.99 -15.76
CA ARG A 753 34.42 35.37 -14.56
C ARG A 753 35.91 35.14 -14.74
N ARG A 754 36.30 34.31 -15.70
CA ARG A 754 37.71 33.90 -15.97
C ARG A 754 38.37 33.30 -14.69
N ASP A 755 37.57 32.73 -13.84
CA ASP A 755 38.04 32.01 -12.65
C ASP A 755 38.29 30.55 -13.02
N TYR A 756 39.44 30.30 -13.60
CA TYR A 756 39.77 28.99 -14.12
C TYR A 756 39.95 27.92 -13.02
N ASP A 757 40.31 28.30 -11.81
CA ASP A 757 40.51 27.36 -10.72
C ASP A 757 39.15 26.86 -10.22
N GLN A 758 38.20 27.74 -10.02
CA GLN A 758 36.82 27.34 -9.69
C GLN A 758 36.16 26.61 -10.86
N ALA A 759 36.29 27.06 -12.11
CA ALA A 759 35.75 26.39 -13.29
C ALA A 759 36.21 24.90 -13.32
N GLU A 760 37.50 24.66 -13.15
CA GLU A 760 38.05 23.29 -13.13
C GLU A 760 37.48 22.45 -11.96
N ALA A 761 37.30 23.05 -10.80
CA ALA A 761 36.72 22.37 -9.65
C ALA A 761 35.26 21.96 -9.91
N TYR A 762 34.46 22.85 -10.57
CA TYR A 762 33.06 22.55 -10.89
C TYR A 762 32.95 21.54 -12.05
N TYR A 763 33.81 21.54 -13.05
CA TYR A 763 33.85 20.47 -14.05
C TYR A 763 34.12 19.10 -13.43
N LYS A 764 35.05 19.00 -12.49
CA LYS A 764 35.34 17.75 -11.77
C LYS A 764 34.11 17.27 -10.98
N ARG A 765 33.46 18.17 -10.23
CA ARG A 765 32.24 17.87 -9.50
C ARG A 765 31.12 17.43 -10.43
N ALA A 766 30.98 18.06 -11.60
CA ALA A 766 29.96 17.66 -12.59
C ALA A 766 30.18 16.21 -13.06
N LEU A 767 31.43 15.83 -13.34
CA LEU A 767 31.77 14.46 -13.75
C LEU A 767 31.76 13.46 -12.58
N GLU A 768 31.93 13.90 -11.33
CA GLU A 768 31.70 13.08 -10.15
C GLU A 768 30.20 12.77 -9.97
N ALA A 769 29.33 13.73 -10.34
CA ALA A 769 27.88 13.55 -10.28
C ALA A 769 27.37 12.70 -11.45
N ASP A 770 27.87 12.94 -12.66
CA ASP A 770 27.58 12.15 -13.87
C ASP A 770 28.83 12.00 -14.73
N SER A 771 29.51 10.86 -14.57
CA SER A 771 30.74 10.54 -15.28
C SER A 771 30.55 10.30 -16.79
N LYS A 772 29.30 10.13 -17.25
CA LYS A 772 28.92 9.87 -18.64
C LYS A 772 28.28 11.06 -19.32
N ASN A 773 28.28 12.26 -18.74
CA ASN A 773 27.73 13.45 -19.36
C ASN A 773 28.66 13.92 -20.51
N ALA A 774 28.30 13.53 -21.75
CA ALA A 774 29.11 13.81 -22.93
C ALA A 774 29.36 15.31 -23.13
N ILE A 775 28.38 16.19 -22.87
CA ILE A 775 28.53 17.65 -23.00
C ILE A 775 29.55 18.17 -21.98
N THR A 776 29.45 17.73 -20.73
CA THR A 776 30.42 18.14 -19.69
C THR A 776 31.83 17.64 -20.00
N LEU A 777 31.96 16.39 -20.50
CA LEU A 777 33.24 15.83 -20.93
C LEU A 777 33.85 16.69 -22.04
N GLY A 778 33.09 17.05 -23.06
CA GLY A 778 33.53 17.92 -24.17
C GLY A 778 33.93 19.33 -23.71
N ASN A 779 33.08 19.97 -22.89
CA ASN A 779 33.35 21.30 -22.35
C ASN A 779 34.59 21.32 -21.43
N TYR A 780 34.80 20.30 -20.63
CA TYR A 780 35.99 20.18 -19.80
C TYR A 780 37.25 19.89 -20.64
N ALA A 781 37.15 19.07 -21.67
CA ALA A 781 38.25 18.86 -22.61
C ALA A 781 38.64 20.18 -23.29
N HIS A 782 37.71 20.96 -23.83
CA HIS A 782 37.93 22.26 -24.37
C HIS A 782 38.57 23.23 -23.37
N PHE A 783 38.10 23.24 -22.13
CA PHE A 783 38.74 24.02 -21.05
C PHE A 783 40.22 23.63 -20.83
N LEU A 784 40.50 22.31 -20.76
CA LEU A 784 41.87 21.83 -20.57
C LEU A 784 42.78 22.22 -21.73
N ILE A 785 42.27 22.16 -22.96
CA ILE A 785 43.03 22.60 -24.16
C ILE A 785 43.34 24.10 -24.09
N THR A 786 42.27 24.90 -23.95
CA THR A 786 42.38 26.36 -24.19
C THR A 786 42.88 27.12 -22.96
N CYS A 787 42.62 26.67 -21.74
CA CYS A 787 42.90 27.38 -20.50
C CYS A 787 44.03 26.77 -19.66
N ARG A 788 44.27 25.45 -19.76
CA ARG A 788 45.32 24.74 -18.97
C ARG A 788 46.47 24.22 -19.82
N GLY A 789 46.29 24.02 -21.11
CA GLY A 789 47.29 23.39 -21.98
C GLY A 789 47.56 21.93 -21.69
N ASP A 790 46.62 21.24 -20.97
CA ASP A 790 46.75 19.83 -20.62
C ASP A 790 46.11 18.93 -21.70
N LEU A 791 46.82 18.83 -22.82
CA LEU A 791 46.35 18.09 -23.98
C LEU A 791 46.15 16.60 -23.70
N LYS A 792 46.95 16.01 -22.81
CA LYS A 792 46.87 14.58 -22.49
C LYS A 792 45.57 14.22 -21.78
N ARG A 793 45.17 15.00 -20.77
CA ARG A 793 43.90 14.79 -20.08
C ARG A 793 42.70 15.15 -20.98
N ALA A 794 42.84 16.18 -21.80
CA ALA A 794 41.80 16.59 -22.73
C ALA A 794 41.48 15.48 -23.76
N ASP A 795 42.48 14.81 -24.33
CA ASP A 795 42.28 13.73 -25.29
C ASP A 795 41.54 12.52 -24.63
N SER A 796 41.90 12.20 -23.39
CA SER A 796 41.17 11.16 -22.63
C SER A 796 39.71 11.51 -22.42
N LEU A 797 39.36 12.78 -22.17
CA LEU A 797 37.99 13.22 -22.02
C LEU A 797 37.24 13.27 -23.37
N ILE A 798 37.92 13.64 -24.45
CA ILE A 798 37.37 13.58 -25.82
C ILE A 798 36.98 12.15 -26.16
N GLN A 799 37.89 11.20 -25.87
CA GLN A 799 37.59 9.79 -26.14
C GLN A 799 36.38 9.30 -25.34
N GLN A 800 36.30 9.64 -24.05
CA GLN A 800 35.12 9.30 -23.22
C GLN A 800 33.85 9.98 -23.74
N ALA A 801 33.94 11.23 -24.20
CA ALA A 801 32.78 11.93 -24.77
C ALA A 801 32.30 11.27 -26.06
N PHE A 802 33.19 10.78 -26.93
CA PHE A 802 32.80 9.99 -28.10
C PHE A 802 32.07 8.71 -27.72
N GLU A 803 32.61 7.94 -26.76
CA GLU A 803 32.03 6.67 -26.27
C GLU A 803 30.60 6.88 -25.72
N THR A 804 30.35 8.02 -25.13
CA THR A 804 29.03 8.33 -24.54
C THR A 804 28.08 8.99 -25.56
N ALA A 805 28.61 9.68 -26.57
CA ALA A 805 27.82 10.33 -27.62
C ALA A 805 27.52 9.41 -28.82
N ASP A 806 28.03 8.17 -28.83
CA ASP A 806 27.89 7.25 -29.94
C ASP A 806 26.43 6.86 -30.19
N ASN A 807 26.03 6.76 -31.46
CA ASN A 807 24.69 6.42 -31.92
C ASN A 807 23.54 7.37 -31.52
N ASN A 808 23.82 8.58 -31.03
CA ASN A 808 22.80 9.58 -30.73
C ASN A 808 22.82 10.72 -31.77
N GLU A 809 21.82 10.78 -32.65
CA GLU A 809 21.70 11.84 -33.66
C GLU A 809 21.69 13.24 -33.07
N GLY A 810 21.12 13.44 -31.89
CA GLY A 810 21.14 14.73 -31.20
C GLY A 810 22.50 15.18 -30.73
N MET A 811 23.51 14.30 -30.68
CA MET A 811 24.88 14.61 -30.29
C MET A 811 25.83 14.88 -31.46
N LYS A 812 25.33 14.89 -32.70
CA LYS A 812 26.16 15.24 -33.89
C LYS A 812 26.88 16.58 -33.76
N PRO A 813 26.28 17.65 -33.23
CA PRO A 813 27.01 18.90 -33.01
C PRO A 813 28.21 18.75 -32.10
N LEU A 814 28.03 18.07 -30.95
CA LEU A 814 29.13 17.79 -30.03
C LEU A 814 30.21 16.92 -30.69
N GLN A 815 29.80 15.85 -31.39
CA GLN A 815 30.78 15.03 -32.13
C GLN A 815 31.59 15.84 -33.12
N ALA A 816 30.98 16.82 -33.84
CA ALA A 816 31.68 17.68 -34.73
C ALA A 816 32.67 18.62 -33.99
N GLU A 817 32.31 19.15 -32.82
CA GLU A 817 33.21 19.89 -31.95
C GLU A 817 34.42 19.03 -31.51
N LEU A 818 34.18 17.81 -31.06
CA LEU A 818 35.21 16.89 -30.59
C LEU A 818 36.17 16.53 -31.73
N TRP A 819 35.69 16.28 -32.96
CA TRP A 819 36.54 16.08 -34.13
C TRP A 819 37.27 17.35 -34.53
N PHE A 820 36.67 18.56 -34.38
CA PHE A 820 37.35 19.83 -34.57
C PHE A 820 38.51 19.98 -33.59
N TYR A 821 38.34 19.66 -32.29
CA TYR A 821 39.44 19.72 -31.30
C TYR A 821 40.55 18.74 -31.65
N ARG A 822 40.24 17.54 -32.12
CA ARG A 822 41.24 16.58 -32.61
C ARG A 822 42.00 17.13 -33.84
N TYR A 823 41.29 17.71 -34.80
CA TYR A 823 41.91 18.30 -35.99
C TYR A 823 42.80 19.46 -35.59
N ALA A 824 42.36 20.38 -34.75
CA ALA A 824 43.07 21.62 -34.43
C ALA A 824 44.27 21.42 -33.50
N HIS A 825 44.24 20.43 -32.59
CA HIS A 825 45.21 20.30 -31.50
C HIS A 825 45.98 18.96 -31.46
N TYR A 826 45.52 17.96 -32.19
CA TYR A 826 46.14 16.62 -32.24
C TYR A 826 46.35 16.15 -33.67
N TYR A 827 46.70 17.07 -34.59
CA TYR A 827 46.75 16.84 -36.00
C TYR A 827 47.75 15.76 -36.41
N GLU A 828 48.91 15.62 -35.73
CA GLU A 828 49.88 14.58 -36.00
C GLU A 828 49.33 13.17 -35.78
N GLU A 829 48.41 13.02 -34.86
CA GLU A 829 47.83 11.72 -34.47
C GLU A 829 46.48 11.44 -35.16
N TRP A 830 45.62 12.43 -35.26
CA TRP A 830 44.23 12.30 -35.74
C TRP A 830 43.87 13.06 -37.01
N GLY A 831 44.79 13.89 -37.60
CA GLY A 831 44.44 14.88 -38.61
C GLY A 831 43.65 14.36 -39.82
N ALA A 832 44.11 13.24 -40.41
CA ALA A 832 43.40 12.66 -41.58
C ALA A 832 42.00 12.09 -41.23
N GLU A 833 41.89 11.45 -40.09
CA GLU A 833 40.60 10.89 -39.60
C GLU A 833 39.66 11.99 -39.17
N ALA A 834 40.15 12.96 -38.41
CA ALA A 834 39.36 14.10 -37.93
C ALA A 834 38.86 14.95 -39.10
N GLU A 835 39.67 15.19 -40.13
CA GLU A 835 39.25 15.90 -41.34
C GLU A 835 38.08 15.21 -42.04
N LYS A 836 38.17 13.88 -42.18
CA LYS A 836 37.15 13.06 -42.86
C LYS A 836 35.83 13.07 -42.08
N GLU A 837 35.88 12.77 -40.78
CA GLU A 837 34.69 12.62 -39.91
C GLU A 837 34.03 13.99 -39.69
N LEU A 838 34.81 15.05 -39.44
CA LEU A 838 34.31 16.41 -39.30
C LEU A 838 33.61 16.88 -40.58
N ALA A 839 34.24 16.66 -41.74
CA ALA A 839 33.62 17.02 -43.02
C ALA A 839 32.32 16.24 -43.27
N ALA A 840 32.25 14.96 -42.91
CA ALA A 840 31.04 14.15 -43.01
C ALA A 840 29.92 14.71 -42.13
N LEU A 841 30.21 15.06 -40.87
CA LEU A 841 29.28 15.63 -39.92
C LEU A 841 28.76 17.00 -40.37
N LEU A 842 29.64 17.88 -40.83
CA LEU A 842 29.29 19.17 -41.36
C LEU A 842 28.39 19.07 -42.62
N ASN A 843 28.70 18.12 -43.53
CA ASN A 843 27.85 17.81 -44.67
C ASN A 843 26.48 17.26 -44.31
N ALA A 844 26.39 16.57 -43.16
CA ALA A 844 25.13 16.10 -42.59
C ALA A 844 24.39 17.18 -41.79
N GLY A 845 24.89 18.44 -41.81
CA GLY A 845 24.25 19.57 -41.17
C GLY A 845 24.56 19.75 -39.68
N ALA A 846 25.56 19.05 -39.15
CA ALA A 846 26.00 19.24 -37.76
C ALA A 846 26.63 20.63 -37.60
N LYS A 847 26.03 21.44 -36.70
CA LYS A 847 26.50 22.79 -36.37
C LYS A 847 26.39 23.05 -34.88
N SER A 848 27.34 23.86 -34.38
CA SER A 848 27.42 24.32 -32.99
C SER A 848 27.36 25.87 -32.99
N ILE A 849 26.24 26.37 -33.43
CA ILE A 849 26.01 27.83 -33.65
C ILE A 849 26.20 28.56 -32.30
N GLY A 850 27.01 29.65 -32.35
CA GLY A 850 27.30 30.47 -31.17
C GLY A 850 28.45 29.94 -30.29
N TRP A 851 29.03 28.78 -30.58
CA TRP A 851 30.17 28.28 -29.85
C TRP A 851 31.44 29.03 -30.22
N ASN A 852 32.24 29.45 -29.24
CA ASN A 852 33.43 30.27 -29.50
C ASN A 852 34.68 29.41 -29.67
N LEU A 853 35.08 29.21 -30.92
CA LEU A 853 36.31 28.49 -31.31
C LEU A 853 37.52 29.43 -31.59
N ALA A 854 37.39 30.76 -31.38
CA ALA A 854 38.49 31.68 -31.56
C ALA A 854 39.76 31.35 -30.72
N PRO A 855 39.63 30.93 -29.46
CA PRO A 855 40.78 30.48 -28.65
C PRO A 855 41.53 29.27 -29.25
N ASP A 856 40.77 28.33 -29.85
CA ASP A 856 41.33 27.16 -30.53
C ASP A 856 42.12 27.53 -31.78
N ILE A 857 41.58 28.45 -32.59
CA ILE A 857 42.26 28.98 -33.79
C ILE A 857 43.57 29.71 -33.38
N GLU A 858 43.51 30.54 -32.34
CA GLU A 858 44.70 31.26 -31.86
C GLU A 858 45.77 30.29 -31.34
N LEU A 859 45.35 29.24 -30.59
CA LEU A 859 46.26 28.23 -30.08
C LEU A 859 46.86 27.39 -31.22
N ALA A 860 46.07 26.99 -32.23
CA ALA A 860 46.54 26.31 -33.44
C ALA A 860 47.54 27.14 -34.22
N ARG A 861 47.33 28.45 -34.40
CA ARG A 861 48.26 29.39 -35.00
C ARG A 861 49.58 29.47 -34.19
N LYS A 862 49.49 29.66 -32.89
CA LYS A 862 50.65 29.70 -31.98
C LYS A 862 51.48 28.42 -32.05
N ASN A 863 50.84 27.30 -32.18
CA ASN A 863 51.46 25.99 -32.31
C ASN A 863 51.91 25.66 -33.74
N ARG A 864 51.73 26.58 -34.71
CA ARG A 864 52.09 26.44 -36.10
C ARG A 864 51.46 25.25 -36.80
N HIS A 865 50.12 25.11 -36.57
CA HIS A 865 49.31 24.07 -37.23
C HIS A 865 49.57 24.08 -38.75
N PRO A 866 49.87 22.96 -39.45
CA PRO A 866 50.27 22.94 -40.87
C PRO A 866 49.13 23.38 -41.82
N HIS A 867 47.89 23.24 -41.45
CA HIS A 867 46.72 23.60 -42.23
C HIS A 867 45.81 24.59 -41.49
N ILE A 868 46.35 25.72 -41.05
CA ILE A 868 45.63 26.72 -40.26
C ILE A 868 44.40 27.28 -40.97
N GLU A 869 44.49 27.51 -42.32
CA GLU A 869 43.37 27.97 -43.13
C GLU A 869 42.19 26.98 -43.10
N GLN A 870 42.48 25.69 -43.06
CA GLN A 870 41.44 24.64 -42.93
C GLN A 870 40.80 24.59 -41.52
N VAL A 871 41.60 24.83 -40.49
CA VAL A 871 41.07 24.97 -39.09
C VAL A 871 40.08 26.13 -39.05
N GLU A 872 40.42 27.29 -39.67
CA GLU A 872 39.53 28.44 -39.71
C GLU A 872 38.27 28.16 -40.52
N ALA A 873 38.39 27.45 -41.66
CA ALA A 873 37.25 27.06 -42.48
C ALA A 873 36.31 26.10 -41.72
N PHE A 874 36.83 25.10 -41.02
CA PHE A 874 36.04 24.20 -40.21
C PHE A 874 35.35 24.90 -39.04
N ALA A 875 36.09 25.77 -38.33
CA ALA A 875 35.51 26.56 -37.23
C ALA A 875 34.34 27.41 -37.74
N LYS A 876 34.52 28.08 -38.89
CA LYS A 876 33.47 28.88 -39.52
C LYS A 876 32.25 28.02 -39.90
N ALA A 877 32.48 26.89 -40.59
CA ALA A 877 31.41 25.99 -41.00
C ALA A 877 30.62 25.42 -39.81
N LEU A 878 31.29 25.19 -38.66
CA LEU A 878 30.70 24.66 -37.46
C LEU A 878 29.85 25.68 -36.68
N THR A 879 30.28 26.99 -36.70
CA THR A 879 29.70 28.01 -35.78
C THR A 879 28.80 29.03 -36.44
N GLU A 880 28.81 29.18 -37.77
CA GLU A 880 28.01 30.16 -38.48
C GLU A 880 26.70 29.58 -39.01
N GLU A 881 25.61 30.37 -38.96
CA GLU A 881 24.37 30.09 -39.66
C GLU A 881 24.60 30.03 -41.20
N ALA A 882 23.83 29.18 -41.90
CA ALA A 882 23.97 28.97 -43.34
C ALA A 882 23.52 30.18 -44.14
#